data_b7f437ab0531b6f41ab7d444258bf8c9
#
_entry.id   b7f437ab0531b6f41ab7d444258bf8c9
#
_cell.length_a   1.000
_cell.length_b   1.000
_cell.length_c   1.000
_cell.angle_alpha   90.00
_cell.angle_beta   90.00
_cell.angle_gamma   90.00
#
_symmetry.space_group_name_H-M   'P 1'
#
loop_
_entity.id
_entity.type
_entity.pdbx_description
1 polymer ?
#
loop_
_entity_poly.entity_id
_entity_poly.type
_entity_poly.pdbx_seq_one_letter_code
_entity_poly.pdbx_strand_id
1 'polypeptide(L)'
;CDRRQRQMCIRDRASTGLVPFMERYSNSTREVAQDGRRGALMLSVSIKHPDSESFIDAKMTEGKVTGANVSVKLDDEFMRAATEGRPYVQQFPIDSAHPTYKKEIDASALWKKIVHNAWKSAEPGVLFWDTIIRESVPDCYADLGYKTVSTNPCGEIPLCPYDSCRLLAINLYSYVANPFTKDAYFDFDLFKKHVGLAQRIMDDIIDLELEKIDRILEKINSDPETEEVKGSERYLWEKIYKKSGQGRRTGVGITAEGDMLAAMGLRYGTEEATAFSEEVHKTIALEAYRSSVRMAKERGAFEIYDTEREKNNPFINRIKEADPALYEEMAQYGRRNIACLTIAPTGTTSLMTQTTSGIEPVFMPVYKRRRKVNPNDPEAHIDYVDETGDAFEEYIVYHHKFLKWMEVNGLDTSKHYTQEEIDKLVAQSPYYKATSNDVDWLMKVKMQGRIQKWVDHSISVTINLPNSVDEDLVNRLYVEAWKSGCKGCTVYRDGSRAGVLISTKSDKKKDELPPCKPPTVVEVRPTTLECDVVRFQNNKEKWVAFVGLLDGHPYEIFTGLQDDDEGILLPKSVTSGRIIKNVDENGNKRYDFQFENKRGYKTTIEGLSEKFNKEYWNYAKLISGVLRYRMPIEQVIKLVGSLQLNSESINTWKNGVERALKKYITDGTEAKGKKCPNCGNETLVYLSLIHISE
;
A
#
# COMPACT_ATOMS: atom_id res chain seq x y z
N CYS A 1 3.31 0.86 -25.28
CA CYS A 1 2.47 0.06 -26.16
C CYS A 1 2.27 0.79 -27.48
N ASP A 2 2.69 0.18 -28.59
CA ASP A 2 2.57 0.76 -29.93
C ASP A 2 1.11 1.11 -30.25
N ARG A 3 0.89 2.26 -30.88
CA ARG A 3 -0.42 2.73 -31.34
C ARG A 3 -1.14 1.67 -32.21
N ARG A 4 -0.41 0.85 -32.94
CA ARG A 4 -0.92 -0.26 -33.76
C ARG A 4 -1.47 -1.41 -32.93
N GLN A 5 -0.82 -1.77 -31.79
CA GLN A 5 -1.32 -2.79 -30.87
C GLN A 5 -2.60 -2.33 -30.17
N ARG A 6 -2.72 -1.05 -29.79
CA ARG A 6 -3.98 -0.51 -29.25
C ARG A 6 -5.13 -0.57 -30.25
N GLN A 7 -4.87 -0.26 -31.52
CA GLN A 7 -5.90 -0.35 -32.57
C GLN A 7 -6.30 -1.80 -32.86
N MET A 8 -5.38 -2.75 -32.82
CA MET A 8 -5.67 -4.18 -32.97
C MET A 8 -6.53 -4.71 -31.82
N CYS A 9 -6.17 -4.42 -30.57
CA CYS A 9 -6.93 -4.87 -29.39
C CYS A 9 -8.36 -4.32 -29.35
N ILE A 10 -8.59 -3.08 -29.76
CA ILE A 10 -9.91 -2.46 -29.84
C ILE A 10 -10.72 -3.03 -30.99
N ARG A 11 -10.09 -3.27 -32.14
CA ARG A 11 -10.73 -3.74 -33.37
C ARG A 11 -11.18 -5.20 -33.29
N ASP A 12 -10.38 -6.04 -32.65
CA ASP A 12 -10.60 -7.49 -32.62
C ASP A 12 -11.33 -7.96 -31.34
N ARG A 13 -11.75 -7.03 -30.45
CA ARG A 13 -12.31 -7.33 -29.10
C ARG A 13 -11.45 -8.28 -28.28
N ALA A 14 -10.13 -8.26 -28.50
CA ALA A 14 -9.16 -9.16 -27.89
C ALA A 14 -8.53 -8.58 -26.62
N SER A 15 -9.01 -7.43 -26.11
CA SER A 15 -8.50 -6.84 -24.88
C SER A 15 -8.93 -7.68 -23.67
N THR A 16 -7.98 -8.03 -22.81
CA THR A 16 -8.23 -8.71 -21.52
C THR A 16 -8.59 -7.75 -20.40
N GLY A 17 -8.85 -6.47 -20.70
CA GLY A 17 -9.18 -5.42 -19.73
C GLY A 17 -7.95 -4.77 -19.08
N LEU A 18 -8.18 -3.96 -18.04
CA LEU A 18 -7.13 -3.16 -17.38
C LEU A 18 -6.23 -4.00 -16.44
N VAL A 19 -6.78 -5.00 -15.77
CA VAL A 19 -6.09 -5.73 -14.69
C VAL A 19 -4.76 -6.38 -15.12
N PRO A 20 -4.65 -7.07 -16.27
CA PRO A 20 -3.37 -7.62 -16.72
C PRO A 20 -2.27 -6.58 -16.94
N PHE A 21 -2.63 -5.36 -17.36
CA PHE A 21 -1.68 -4.26 -17.48
C PHE A 21 -1.26 -3.74 -16.10
N MET A 22 -2.20 -3.65 -15.16
CA MET A 22 -1.90 -3.28 -13.78
C MET A 22 -0.89 -4.26 -13.15
N GLU A 23 -1.09 -5.56 -13.34
CA GLU A 23 -0.17 -6.59 -12.87
C GLU A 23 1.23 -6.44 -13.49
N ARG A 24 1.30 -6.19 -14.80
CA ARG A 24 2.57 -6.00 -15.50
C ARG A 24 3.35 -4.80 -14.95
N TYR A 25 2.71 -3.64 -14.80
CA TYR A 25 3.36 -2.46 -14.23
C TYR A 25 3.74 -2.66 -12.76
N SER A 26 2.88 -3.30 -11.98
CA SER A 26 3.15 -3.65 -10.60
C SER A 26 4.38 -4.55 -10.47
N ASN A 27 4.50 -5.58 -11.30
CA ASN A 27 5.65 -6.49 -11.30
C ASN A 27 6.93 -5.78 -11.72
N SER A 28 6.91 -4.99 -12.80
CA SER A 28 8.07 -4.20 -13.22
C SER A 28 8.58 -3.26 -12.12
N THR A 29 7.66 -2.62 -11.38
CA THR A 29 8.04 -1.73 -10.26
C THR A 29 8.68 -2.49 -9.10
N ARG A 30 8.30 -3.77 -8.89
CA ARG A 30 8.91 -4.63 -7.86
C ARG A 30 10.29 -5.15 -8.26
N GLU A 31 10.51 -5.37 -9.56
CA GLU A 31 11.77 -5.88 -10.11
C GLU A 31 12.84 -4.80 -10.15
N VAL A 32 12.45 -3.56 -10.43
CA VAL A 32 13.39 -2.42 -10.49
C VAL A 32 13.56 -1.82 -9.09
N ALA A 33 14.56 -2.29 -8.37
CA ALA A 33 14.95 -1.74 -7.08
C ALA A 33 15.93 -0.57 -7.26
N GLN A 34 15.71 0.51 -6.51
CA GLN A 34 16.63 1.65 -6.44
C GLN A 34 17.50 1.48 -5.20
N ASP A 35 18.71 0.96 -5.35
CA ASP A 35 19.70 0.80 -4.26
C ASP A 35 19.07 0.19 -2.99
N GLY A 36 18.42 -0.97 -3.13
CA GLY A 36 17.75 -1.70 -2.07
C GLY A 36 16.36 -1.18 -1.65
N ARG A 37 15.87 -0.06 -2.23
CA ARG A 37 14.50 0.43 -2.02
C ARG A 37 13.57 -0.09 -3.12
N ARG A 38 12.39 -0.54 -2.72
CA ARG A 38 11.33 -0.91 -3.68
C ARG A 38 10.88 0.33 -4.46
N GLY A 39 10.63 0.17 -5.75
CA GLY A 39 9.95 1.18 -6.55
C GLY A 39 8.55 1.47 -5.98
N ALA A 40 8.04 2.66 -6.25
CA ALA A 40 6.69 3.08 -5.86
C ALA A 40 5.89 3.47 -7.11
N LEU A 41 4.66 2.97 -7.20
CA LEU A 41 3.80 3.16 -8.36
C LEU A 41 2.39 3.55 -7.91
N MET A 42 1.81 4.57 -8.56
CA MET A 42 0.38 4.87 -8.50
C MET A 42 -0.30 4.42 -9.78
N LEU A 43 -1.32 3.61 -9.65
CA LEU A 43 -2.27 3.31 -10.72
C LEU A 43 -3.60 3.99 -10.41
N SER A 44 -4.10 4.78 -11.33
CA SER A 44 -5.37 5.47 -11.15
C SER A 44 -6.22 5.41 -12.42
N VAL A 45 -7.54 5.29 -12.24
CA VAL A 45 -8.52 5.28 -13.33
C VAL A 45 -9.66 6.23 -13.01
N SER A 46 -10.24 6.86 -14.02
CA SER A 46 -11.48 7.63 -13.86
C SER A 46 -12.67 6.69 -13.65
N ILE A 47 -13.55 7.03 -12.73
CA ILE A 47 -14.82 6.32 -12.52
C ILE A 47 -15.68 6.30 -13.79
N LYS A 48 -15.46 7.27 -14.67
CA LYS A 48 -16.13 7.39 -15.97
C LYS A 48 -15.71 6.31 -16.97
N HIS A 49 -14.58 5.62 -16.72
CA HIS A 49 -14.09 4.55 -17.59
C HIS A 49 -14.94 3.28 -17.42
N PRO A 50 -15.38 2.61 -18.49
CA PRO A 50 -16.23 1.40 -18.41
C PRO A 50 -15.62 0.23 -17.64
N ASP A 51 -14.27 0.11 -17.60
CA ASP A 51 -13.55 -0.93 -16.87
C ASP A 51 -13.20 -0.52 -15.43
N SER A 52 -13.74 0.59 -14.92
CA SER A 52 -13.45 1.06 -13.56
C SER A 52 -13.85 0.05 -12.48
N GLU A 53 -14.91 -0.72 -12.71
CA GLU A 53 -15.34 -1.77 -11.78
C GLU A 53 -14.30 -2.87 -11.62
N SER A 54 -13.74 -3.38 -12.71
CA SER A 54 -12.67 -4.39 -12.67
C SER A 54 -11.37 -3.84 -12.06
N PHE A 55 -11.10 -2.55 -12.25
CA PHE A 55 -10.00 -1.84 -11.60
C PHE A 55 -10.18 -1.76 -10.08
N ILE A 56 -11.38 -1.45 -9.60
CA ILE A 56 -11.74 -1.38 -8.18
C ILE A 56 -11.53 -2.74 -7.50
N ASP A 57 -11.87 -3.83 -8.21
CA ASP A 57 -11.75 -5.20 -7.71
C ASP A 57 -10.33 -5.80 -7.85
N ALA A 58 -9.40 -5.11 -8.50
CA ALA A 58 -8.10 -5.68 -8.88
C ALA A 58 -7.27 -6.22 -7.71
N LYS A 59 -7.38 -5.61 -6.52
CA LYS A 59 -6.66 -6.02 -5.30
C LYS A 59 -7.48 -6.88 -4.35
N MET A 60 -8.72 -7.19 -4.69
CA MET A 60 -9.55 -8.10 -3.88
C MET A 60 -9.09 -9.56 -3.98
N THR A 61 -8.32 -9.90 -5.00
CA THR A 61 -7.62 -11.18 -5.11
C THR A 61 -6.25 -11.07 -4.46
N GLU A 62 -6.00 -11.89 -3.46
CA GLU A 62 -4.72 -11.91 -2.73
C GLU A 62 -3.53 -12.13 -3.69
N GLY A 63 -2.44 -11.42 -3.46
CA GLY A 63 -1.23 -11.50 -4.25
C GLY A 63 -1.24 -10.73 -5.59
N LYS A 64 -2.36 -10.10 -5.98
CA LYS A 64 -2.43 -9.30 -7.21
C LYS A 64 -2.07 -7.83 -6.99
N VAL A 65 -1.40 -7.23 -7.98
CA VAL A 65 -1.05 -5.79 -8.03
C VAL A 65 -0.36 -5.29 -6.75
N THR A 66 0.51 -6.10 -6.15
CA THR A 66 1.13 -5.82 -4.84
C THR A 66 2.20 -4.72 -4.88
N GLY A 67 2.74 -4.38 -6.05
CA GLY A 67 3.77 -3.34 -6.24
C GLY A 67 3.23 -1.95 -6.58
N ALA A 68 1.91 -1.74 -6.50
CA ALA A 68 1.30 -0.46 -6.84
C ALA A 68 0.25 -0.04 -5.81
N ASN A 69 0.13 1.27 -5.56
CA ASN A 69 -1.03 1.88 -4.92
C ASN A 69 -2.11 2.06 -5.99
N VAL A 70 -3.36 1.83 -5.63
CA VAL A 70 -4.51 1.89 -6.53
C VAL A 70 -5.50 2.93 -6.03
N SER A 71 -5.88 3.88 -6.90
CA SER A 71 -6.84 4.93 -6.55
C SER A 71 -7.84 5.19 -7.68
N VAL A 72 -9.10 5.45 -7.32
CA VAL A 72 -10.16 5.80 -8.28
C VAL A 72 -10.36 7.30 -8.29
N LYS A 73 -10.39 7.89 -9.49
CA LYS A 73 -10.70 9.30 -9.71
C LYS A 73 -12.23 9.46 -9.79
N LEU A 74 -12.80 10.09 -8.79
CA LEU A 74 -14.23 10.36 -8.66
C LEU A 74 -14.54 11.78 -9.10
N ASP A 75 -15.46 11.94 -10.03
CA ASP A 75 -16.00 13.25 -10.40
C ASP A 75 -17.20 13.63 -9.53
N ASP A 76 -17.54 14.92 -9.50
CA ASP A 76 -18.64 15.46 -8.70
C ASP A 76 -20.00 14.92 -9.16
N GLU A 77 -20.14 14.59 -10.45
CA GLU A 77 -21.37 14.02 -11.01
C GLU A 77 -21.62 12.61 -10.45
N PHE A 78 -20.58 11.78 -10.41
CA PHE A 78 -20.66 10.44 -9.80
C PHE A 78 -20.97 10.51 -8.31
N MET A 79 -20.31 11.41 -7.57
CA MET A 79 -20.55 11.54 -6.13
C MET A 79 -21.98 11.98 -5.82
N ARG A 80 -22.52 12.92 -6.61
CA ARG A 80 -23.95 13.31 -6.50
C ARG A 80 -24.86 12.14 -6.87
N ALA A 81 -24.64 11.48 -8.01
CA ALA A 81 -25.44 10.35 -8.45
C ALA A 81 -25.45 9.21 -7.42
N ALA A 82 -24.29 8.89 -6.84
CA ALA A 82 -24.14 7.84 -5.83
C ALA A 82 -24.89 8.16 -4.52
N THR A 83 -24.85 9.42 -4.08
CA THR A 83 -25.52 9.85 -2.83
C THR A 83 -27.01 10.08 -2.98
N GLU A 84 -27.48 10.38 -4.19
CA GLU A 84 -28.89 10.64 -4.51
C GLU A 84 -29.62 9.42 -5.10
N GLY A 85 -28.91 8.30 -5.32
CA GLY A 85 -29.50 7.08 -5.88
C GLY A 85 -29.85 7.19 -7.36
N ARG A 86 -29.08 7.98 -8.13
CA ARG A 86 -29.29 8.19 -9.56
C ARG A 86 -28.35 7.33 -10.42
N PRO A 87 -28.73 6.99 -11.65
CA PRO A 87 -27.85 6.35 -12.61
C PRO A 87 -26.69 7.30 -12.99
N TYR A 88 -25.56 6.71 -13.40
CA TYR A 88 -24.39 7.41 -13.90
C TYR A 88 -23.93 6.81 -15.23
N VAL A 89 -23.45 7.62 -16.15
CA VAL A 89 -23.02 7.17 -17.48
C VAL A 89 -21.51 7.07 -17.55
N GLN A 90 -21.02 5.87 -17.73
CA GLN A 90 -19.63 5.61 -18.10
C GLN A 90 -19.44 5.72 -19.61
N GLN A 91 -18.27 6.17 -20.06
CA GLN A 91 -17.97 6.31 -21.48
C GLN A 91 -16.51 6.11 -21.84
N PHE A 92 -16.25 5.81 -23.12
CA PHE A 92 -14.91 5.75 -23.67
C PHE A 92 -14.88 6.34 -25.11
N PRO A 93 -13.90 7.19 -25.45
CA PRO A 93 -12.93 7.85 -24.56
C PRO A 93 -13.62 8.74 -23.51
N ILE A 94 -13.03 8.82 -22.29
CA ILE A 94 -13.67 9.47 -21.13
C ILE A 94 -13.91 10.97 -21.33
N ASP A 95 -13.03 11.65 -22.06
CA ASP A 95 -13.07 13.11 -22.30
C ASP A 95 -13.71 13.46 -23.67
N SER A 96 -14.28 12.48 -24.38
CA SER A 96 -14.85 12.72 -25.73
C SER A 96 -16.28 13.25 -25.64
N ALA A 97 -16.57 14.30 -26.42
CA ALA A 97 -17.94 14.74 -26.65
C ALA A 97 -18.74 13.71 -27.48
N HIS A 98 -18.05 12.87 -28.27
CA HIS A 98 -18.60 11.81 -29.11
C HIS A 98 -17.98 10.46 -28.76
N PRO A 99 -18.28 9.89 -27.58
CA PRO A 99 -17.68 8.62 -27.16
C PRO A 99 -18.17 7.46 -28.03
N THR A 100 -17.27 6.51 -28.29
CA THR A 100 -17.55 5.31 -29.08
C THR A 100 -18.26 4.24 -28.26
N TYR A 101 -18.23 4.35 -26.94
CA TYR A 101 -18.89 3.45 -26.01
C TYR A 101 -19.53 4.22 -24.85
N LYS A 102 -20.77 3.87 -24.49
CA LYS A 102 -21.48 4.36 -23.29
C LYS A 102 -22.12 3.20 -22.55
N LYS A 103 -22.13 3.27 -21.24
CA LYS A 103 -22.79 2.30 -20.36
C LYS A 103 -23.42 3.06 -19.19
N GLU A 104 -24.70 2.90 -18.98
CA GLU A 104 -25.37 3.36 -17.78
C GLU A 104 -25.16 2.34 -16.64
N ILE A 105 -24.86 2.82 -15.46
CA ILE A 105 -24.61 2.02 -14.25
C ILE A 105 -25.39 2.57 -13.06
N ASP A 106 -25.64 1.72 -12.08
CA ASP A 106 -26.09 2.13 -10.75
C ASP A 106 -24.88 2.73 -9.97
N ALA A 107 -24.90 4.06 -9.82
CA ALA A 107 -23.83 4.78 -9.12
C ALA A 107 -23.74 4.36 -7.64
N SER A 108 -24.88 4.13 -6.96
CA SER A 108 -24.92 3.73 -5.57
C SER A 108 -24.33 2.33 -5.35
N ALA A 109 -24.61 1.40 -6.26
CA ALA A 109 -24.05 0.05 -6.19
C ALA A 109 -22.53 0.06 -6.37
N LEU A 110 -22.02 0.83 -7.35
CA LEU A 110 -20.58 0.95 -7.57
C LEU A 110 -19.88 1.68 -6.40
N TRP A 111 -20.51 2.71 -5.83
CA TRP A 111 -20.02 3.40 -4.65
C TRP A 111 -19.92 2.47 -3.43
N LYS A 112 -20.97 1.68 -3.15
CA LYS A 112 -20.94 0.67 -2.08
C LYS A 112 -19.80 -0.32 -2.27
N LYS A 113 -19.51 -0.73 -3.51
CA LYS A 113 -18.38 -1.60 -3.83
C LYS A 113 -17.03 -0.93 -3.50
N ILE A 114 -16.84 0.34 -3.84
CA ILE A 114 -15.62 1.10 -3.49
C ILE A 114 -15.43 1.15 -1.97
N VAL A 115 -16.50 1.48 -1.23
CA VAL A 115 -16.49 1.55 0.24
C VAL A 115 -16.17 0.19 0.85
N HIS A 116 -16.84 -0.89 0.37
CA HIS A 116 -16.59 -2.26 0.82
C HIS A 116 -15.14 -2.68 0.61
N ASN A 117 -14.59 -2.47 -0.59
CA ASN A 117 -13.22 -2.84 -0.91
C ASN A 117 -12.22 -2.06 -0.07
N ALA A 118 -12.41 -0.76 0.12
CA ALA A 118 -11.58 0.07 0.98
C ALA A 118 -11.64 -0.38 2.45
N TRP A 119 -12.83 -0.69 2.97
CA TRP A 119 -13.01 -1.22 4.32
C TRP A 119 -12.31 -2.58 4.51
N LYS A 120 -12.36 -3.46 3.50
CA LYS A 120 -11.82 -4.81 3.55
C LYS A 120 -10.32 -4.88 3.34
N SER A 121 -9.76 -4.08 2.41
CA SER A 121 -8.37 -4.17 1.95
C SER A 121 -7.58 -2.86 2.02
N ALA A 122 -8.17 -1.77 2.54
CA ALA A 122 -7.63 -0.42 2.53
C ALA A 122 -7.35 0.15 1.11
N GLU A 123 -7.92 -0.46 0.08
CA GLU A 123 -7.83 -0.04 -1.32
C GLU A 123 -9.12 -0.38 -2.08
N PRO A 124 -9.49 0.44 -3.10
CA PRO A 124 -8.76 1.58 -3.64
C PRO A 124 -8.84 2.82 -2.74
N GLY A 125 -7.83 3.69 -2.82
CA GLY A 125 -7.94 5.07 -2.36
C GLY A 125 -8.90 5.87 -3.26
N VAL A 126 -9.43 6.98 -2.75
CA VAL A 126 -10.29 7.87 -3.52
C VAL A 126 -9.61 9.21 -3.78
N LEU A 127 -9.73 9.70 -5.01
CA LEU A 127 -9.27 11.01 -5.46
C LEU A 127 -10.48 11.78 -5.97
N PHE A 128 -10.83 12.89 -5.33
CA PHE A 128 -11.94 13.77 -5.75
C PHE A 128 -11.44 14.64 -6.90
N TRP A 129 -11.60 14.10 -8.12
CA TRP A 129 -10.86 14.57 -9.28
C TRP A 129 -11.24 15.98 -9.70
N ASP A 130 -12.53 16.34 -9.64
CA ASP A 130 -12.97 17.68 -9.99
C ASP A 130 -12.45 18.71 -8.98
N THR A 131 -12.36 18.36 -7.70
CA THR A 131 -11.74 19.20 -6.68
C THR A 131 -10.24 19.39 -6.95
N ILE A 132 -9.52 18.29 -7.32
CA ILE A 132 -8.11 18.37 -7.68
C ILE A 132 -7.90 19.35 -8.83
N ILE A 133 -8.64 19.21 -9.93
CA ILE A 133 -8.46 20.03 -11.13
C ILE A 133 -8.89 21.48 -10.88
N ARG A 134 -10.01 21.70 -10.22
CA ARG A 134 -10.55 23.03 -9.91
C ARG A 134 -9.58 23.85 -9.05
N GLU A 135 -8.95 23.23 -8.06
CA GLU A 135 -8.06 23.88 -7.10
C GLU A 135 -6.60 23.90 -7.56
N SER A 136 -6.26 23.22 -8.65
CA SER A 136 -4.90 23.10 -9.16
C SER A 136 -4.47 24.38 -9.88
N VAL A 137 -3.43 25.02 -9.39
CA VAL A 137 -2.81 26.17 -10.08
C VAL A 137 -2.09 25.74 -11.37
N PRO A 138 -1.33 24.63 -11.41
CA PRO A 138 -0.73 24.13 -12.64
C PRO A 138 -1.73 23.85 -13.78
N ASP A 139 -2.95 23.44 -13.47
CA ASP A 139 -3.97 23.19 -14.50
C ASP A 139 -4.47 24.45 -15.20
N CYS A 140 -4.19 25.64 -14.69
CA CYS A 140 -4.35 26.89 -15.42
C CYS A 140 -3.49 26.95 -16.69
N TYR A 141 -2.45 26.12 -16.76
CA TYR A 141 -1.51 25.97 -17.88
C TYR A 141 -1.65 24.60 -18.58
N ALA A 142 -2.85 23.99 -18.53
CA ALA A 142 -3.10 22.65 -19.08
C ALA A 142 -2.78 22.53 -20.59
N ASP A 143 -3.11 23.56 -21.37
CA ASP A 143 -2.81 23.67 -22.81
C ASP A 143 -1.29 23.80 -23.11
N LEU A 144 -0.52 24.28 -22.13
CA LEU A 144 0.95 24.33 -22.18
C LEU A 144 1.61 23.05 -21.65
N GLY A 145 0.82 21.99 -21.43
CA GLY A 145 1.29 20.67 -21.05
C GLY A 145 1.36 20.44 -19.55
N TYR A 146 0.72 21.27 -18.72
CA TYR A 146 0.63 21.10 -17.27
C TYR A 146 -0.69 20.47 -16.80
N LYS A 147 -1.48 19.89 -17.73
CA LYS A 147 -2.69 19.14 -17.38
C LYS A 147 -2.36 18.00 -16.42
N THR A 148 -2.96 18.00 -15.25
CA THR A 148 -2.84 16.93 -14.27
C THR A 148 -3.44 15.63 -14.81
N VAL A 149 -2.69 14.53 -14.72
CA VAL A 149 -3.11 13.21 -15.23
C VAL A 149 -3.17 12.13 -14.16
N SER A 150 -2.40 12.27 -13.09
CA SER A 150 -2.38 11.35 -11.95
C SER A 150 -1.77 12.03 -10.72
N THR A 151 -1.54 11.27 -9.66
CA THR A 151 -0.80 11.71 -8.48
C THR A 151 0.44 10.84 -8.29
N ASN A 152 1.35 11.24 -7.41
CA ASN A 152 2.37 10.36 -6.86
C ASN A 152 1.72 9.24 -6.00
N PRO A 153 2.46 8.20 -5.58
CA PRO A 153 1.91 7.04 -4.86
C PRO A 153 1.15 7.36 -3.56
N CYS A 154 1.55 8.41 -2.85
CA CYS A 154 0.91 8.82 -1.60
C CYS A 154 -0.23 9.85 -1.80
N GLY A 155 -0.44 10.33 -3.02
CA GLY A 155 -1.58 11.17 -3.40
C GLY A 155 -1.44 12.66 -3.10
N GLU A 156 -0.34 13.11 -2.50
CA GLU A 156 -0.16 14.52 -2.10
C GLU A 156 0.26 15.43 -3.25
N ILE A 157 0.70 14.91 -4.39
CA ILE A 157 1.11 15.72 -5.53
C ILE A 157 0.38 15.30 -6.80
N PRO A 158 -0.63 16.07 -7.23
CA PRO A 158 -1.19 15.97 -8.58
C PRO A 158 -0.14 16.37 -9.61
N LEU A 159 0.11 15.53 -10.60
CA LEU A 159 1.20 15.66 -11.56
C LEU A 159 0.73 15.62 -13.00
N CYS A 160 1.35 16.48 -13.83
CA CYS A 160 1.34 16.36 -15.28
C CYS A 160 2.44 15.39 -15.75
N PRO A 161 2.45 14.97 -17.04
CA PRO A 161 3.51 14.12 -17.56
C PRO A 161 4.89 14.74 -17.43
N TYR A 162 5.89 13.92 -17.08
CA TYR A 162 7.31 14.27 -16.95
C TYR A 162 7.65 15.24 -15.81
N ASP A 163 6.68 15.56 -14.93
CA ASP A 163 6.94 16.41 -13.77
C ASP A 163 7.38 15.59 -12.56
N SER A 164 7.96 16.21 -11.57
CA SER A 164 8.49 15.56 -10.39
C SER A 164 8.07 16.23 -9.09
N CYS A 165 8.22 15.48 -8.02
CA CYS A 165 7.87 15.86 -6.66
C CYS A 165 9.14 16.12 -5.86
N ARG A 166 9.23 17.33 -5.27
CA ARG A 166 10.32 17.74 -4.37
C ARG A 166 9.71 18.14 -3.06
N LEU A 167 10.20 17.56 -1.96
CA LEU A 167 9.58 17.67 -0.65
C LEU A 167 10.51 18.27 0.38
N LEU A 168 9.99 19.21 1.18
CA LEU A 168 10.59 19.69 2.41
C LEU A 168 9.50 19.76 3.48
N ALA A 169 9.79 19.22 4.68
CA ALA A 169 8.85 19.23 5.80
C ALA A 169 9.40 20.08 6.95
N ILE A 170 8.62 21.10 7.32
CA ILE A 170 8.91 21.96 8.47
C ILE A 170 8.34 21.30 9.73
N ASN A 171 9.16 21.12 10.76
CA ASN A 171 8.74 20.54 12.04
C ASN A 171 7.99 21.61 12.88
N LEU A 172 6.66 21.52 12.90
CA LEU A 172 5.82 22.50 13.59
C LEU A 172 6.04 22.55 15.09
N TYR A 173 6.34 21.42 15.72
CA TYR A 173 6.62 21.38 17.17
C TYR A 173 7.77 22.31 17.57
N SER A 174 8.74 22.53 16.69
CA SER A 174 9.91 23.37 16.96
C SER A 174 9.58 24.86 17.12
N TYR A 175 8.38 25.29 16.78
CA TYR A 175 7.91 26.68 16.92
C TYR A 175 7.02 26.89 18.14
N VAL A 176 6.76 25.86 18.94
CA VAL A 176 6.02 26.00 20.19
C VAL A 176 6.99 26.38 21.30
N ALA A 177 6.88 27.61 21.78
CA ALA A 177 7.59 28.06 22.97
C ALA A 177 6.84 27.58 24.24
N ASN A 178 7.58 27.27 25.31
CA ASN A 178 7.05 26.74 26.57
C ASN A 178 6.07 25.57 26.38
N PRO A 179 6.40 24.52 25.60
CA PRO A 179 5.49 23.46 25.24
C PRO A 179 4.90 22.76 26.48
N PHE A 180 3.63 22.39 26.41
CA PHE A 180 2.88 21.70 27.45
C PHE A 180 2.67 22.50 28.76
N THR A 181 2.91 23.81 28.75
CA THR A 181 2.63 24.72 29.86
C THR A 181 1.42 25.60 29.56
N LYS A 182 0.95 26.33 30.57
CA LYS A 182 -0.12 27.33 30.39
C LYS A 182 0.33 28.56 29.56
N ASP A 183 1.64 28.78 29.47
CA ASP A 183 2.26 29.88 28.75
C ASP A 183 2.76 29.42 27.37
N ALA A 184 2.28 28.30 26.87
CA ALA A 184 2.61 27.79 25.54
C ALA A 184 2.07 28.73 24.46
N TYR A 185 2.91 29.09 23.49
CA TYR A 185 2.52 29.86 22.31
C TYR A 185 3.30 29.43 21.10
N PHE A 186 2.72 29.64 19.91
CA PHE A 186 3.37 29.37 18.63
C PHE A 186 4.07 30.63 18.14
N ASP A 187 5.38 30.55 17.90
CA ASP A 187 6.20 31.67 17.41
C ASP A 187 6.00 31.85 15.89
N PHE A 188 4.95 32.59 15.52
CA PHE A 188 4.62 32.86 14.12
C PHE A 188 5.70 33.72 13.41
N ASP A 189 6.44 34.58 14.12
CA ASP A 189 7.44 35.43 13.46
C ASP A 189 8.67 34.60 13.03
N LEU A 190 9.16 33.75 13.90
CA LEU A 190 10.20 32.78 13.56
C LEU A 190 9.74 31.81 12.47
N PHE A 191 8.49 31.34 12.58
CA PHE A 191 7.89 30.42 11.63
C PHE A 191 7.81 31.01 10.22
N LYS A 192 7.26 32.21 10.04
CA LYS A 192 7.21 32.95 8.77
C LYS A 192 8.58 33.11 8.12
N LYS A 193 9.59 33.47 8.92
CA LYS A 193 10.96 33.60 8.45
C LYS A 193 11.48 32.27 7.89
N HIS A 194 11.26 31.16 8.60
CA HIS A 194 11.73 29.84 8.18
C HIS A 194 10.94 29.27 7.00
N VAL A 195 9.64 29.53 6.90
CA VAL A 195 8.83 29.19 5.71
C VAL A 195 9.41 29.85 4.46
N GLY A 196 9.73 31.16 4.54
CA GLY A 196 10.32 31.87 3.42
C GLY A 196 11.69 31.33 2.99
N LEU A 197 12.53 30.91 3.96
CA LEU A 197 13.80 30.25 3.68
C LEU A 197 13.61 28.86 3.11
N ALA A 198 12.66 28.08 3.63
CA ALA A 198 12.34 26.74 3.13
C ALA A 198 11.92 26.76 1.66
N GLN A 199 11.06 27.72 1.26
CA GLN A 199 10.66 27.89 -0.12
C GLN A 199 11.84 28.25 -1.03
N ARG A 200 12.80 29.05 -0.52
CA ARG A 200 14.01 29.40 -1.25
C ARG A 200 14.92 28.19 -1.46
N ILE A 201 15.18 27.41 -0.40
CA ILE A 201 15.95 26.18 -0.47
C ILE A 201 15.32 25.22 -1.49
N MET A 202 14.00 25.13 -1.53
CA MET A 202 13.32 24.25 -2.48
C MET A 202 13.49 24.69 -3.92
N ASP A 203 13.55 26.00 -4.20
CA ASP A 203 13.87 26.51 -5.53
C ASP A 203 15.33 26.21 -5.92
N ASP A 204 16.27 26.37 -4.98
CA ASP A 204 17.69 26.04 -5.19
C ASP A 204 17.90 24.52 -5.46
N ILE A 205 17.11 23.63 -4.83
CA ILE A 205 17.12 22.19 -5.14
C ILE A 205 16.74 21.92 -6.60
N ILE A 206 15.84 22.71 -7.20
CA ILE A 206 15.50 22.56 -8.62
C ILE A 206 16.71 22.87 -9.51
N ASP A 207 17.49 23.91 -9.18
CA ASP A 207 18.70 24.21 -9.94
C ASP A 207 19.73 23.06 -9.85
N LEU A 208 19.93 22.48 -8.66
CA LEU A 208 20.77 21.30 -8.49
C LEU A 208 20.25 20.06 -9.29
N GLU A 209 18.94 19.91 -9.37
CA GLU A 209 18.32 18.83 -10.19
C GLU A 209 18.59 19.08 -11.68
N LEU A 210 18.44 20.30 -12.18
CA LEU A 210 18.74 20.67 -13.56
C LEU A 210 20.20 20.40 -13.91
N GLU A 211 21.15 20.83 -13.07
CA GLU A 211 22.57 20.51 -13.22
C GLU A 211 22.82 18.99 -13.27
N LYS A 212 22.10 18.23 -12.46
CA LYS A 212 22.22 16.76 -12.47
C LYS A 212 21.70 16.16 -13.77
N ILE A 213 20.58 16.69 -14.28
CA ILE A 213 20.00 16.24 -15.55
C ILE A 213 20.94 16.58 -16.72
N ASP A 214 21.57 17.76 -16.71
CA ASP A 214 22.58 18.12 -17.73
C ASP A 214 23.71 17.08 -17.77
N ARG A 215 24.24 16.68 -16.61
CA ARG A 215 25.27 15.61 -16.54
C ARG A 215 24.75 14.25 -17.04
N ILE A 216 23.48 13.93 -16.81
CA ILE A 216 22.85 12.71 -17.34
C ILE A 216 22.77 12.79 -18.86
N LEU A 217 22.37 13.93 -19.44
CA LEU A 217 22.30 14.14 -20.89
C LEU A 217 23.69 14.08 -21.54
N GLU A 218 24.71 14.67 -20.91
CA GLU A 218 26.11 14.54 -21.31
C GLU A 218 26.57 13.07 -21.35
N LYS A 219 26.24 12.32 -20.28
CA LYS A 219 26.54 10.89 -20.23
C LYS A 219 25.86 10.11 -21.35
N ILE A 220 24.55 10.30 -21.57
CA ILE A 220 23.80 9.66 -22.66
C ILE A 220 24.48 9.93 -24.03
N ASN A 221 24.89 11.17 -24.27
CA ASN A 221 25.54 11.54 -25.53
C ASN A 221 26.90 10.84 -25.71
N SER A 222 27.66 10.61 -24.65
CA SER A 222 28.97 9.96 -24.64
C SER A 222 28.93 8.43 -24.53
N ASP A 223 27.77 7.83 -24.24
CA ASP A 223 27.63 6.39 -24.04
C ASP A 223 27.83 5.61 -25.37
N PRO A 224 28.43 4.41 -25.36
CA PRO A 224 28.63 3.58 -26.55
C PRO A 224 27.33 2.91 -27.08
N GLU A 225 26.20 3.15 -26.46
CA GLU A 225 24.89 2.63 -26.88
C GLU A 225 24.48 3.08 -28.30
N THR A 226 23.52 2.35 -28.88
CA THR A 226 22.96 2.69 -30.19
C THR A 226 22.21 4.02 -30.17
N GLU A 227 22.14 4.75 -31.27
CA GLU A 227 21.39 6.00 -31.36
C GLU A 227 19.89 5.84 -31.11
N GLU A 228 19.31 4.66 -31.32
CA GLU A 228 17.92 4.37 -30.97
C GLU A 228 17.70 4.37 -29.46
N VAL A 229 18.60 3.73 -28.72
CA VAL A 229 18.57 3.70 -27.22
C VAL A 229 18.82 5.11 -26.68
N LYS A 230 19.90 5.74 -27.09
CA LYS A 230 20.25 7.13 -26.72
C LYS A 230 19.11 8.11 -27.01
N GLY A 231 18.46 7.99 -28.17
CA GLY A 231 17.35 8.84 -28.57
C GLY A 231 16.14 8.71 -27.65
N SER A 232 15.85 7.49 -27.19
CA SER A 232 14.77 7.24 -26.25
C SER A 232 15.05 7.81 -24.85
N GLU A 233 16.29 7.64 -24.35
CA GLU A 233 16.72 8.16 -23.07
C GLU A 233 16.82 9.68 -23.09
N ARG A 234 17.43 10.27 -24.12
CA ARG A 234 17.52 11.70 -24.33
C ARG A 234 16.14 12.36 -24.35
N TYR A 235 15.21 11.80 -25.12
CA TYR A 235 13.83 12.28 -25.18
C TYR A 235 13.17 12.36 -23.80
N LEU A 236 13.35 11.32 -22.97
CA LEU A 236 12.79 11.30 -21.62
C LEU A 236 13.40 12.41 -20.75
N TRP A 237 14.73 12.48 -20.67
CA TRP A 237 15.42 13.42 -19.80
C TRP A 237 15.26 14.88 -20.24
N GLU A 238 15.22 15.15 -21.55
CA GLU A 238 14.87 16.50 -22.06
C GLU A 238 13.46 16.94 -21.67
N LYS A 239 12.49 16.01 -21.67
CA LYS A 239 11.12 16.30 -21.20
C LYS A 239 11.09 16.62 -19.72
N ILE A 240 11.81 15.85 -18.91
CA ILE A 240 11.93 16.08 -17.46
C ILE A 240 12.61 17.43 -17.20
N TYR A 241 13.75 17.69 -17.87
CA TYR A 241 14.48 18.96 -17.77
C TYR A 241 13.59 20.15 -18.05
N LYS A 242 12.91 20.11 -19.20
CA LYS A 242 11.97 21.16 -19.60
C LYS A 242 10.88 21.38 -18.57
N LYS A 243 10.25 20.32 -18.04
CA LYS A 243 9.20 20.45 -17.04
C LYS A 243 9.71 21.01 -15.71
N SER A 244 10.84 20.53 -15.24
CA SER A 244 11.49 21.01 -14.02
C SER A 244 11.86 22.49 -14.11
N GLY A 245 12.52 22.91 -15.20
CA GLY A 245 12.95 24.29 -15.38
C GLY A 245 11.81 25.28 -15.67
N GLN A 246 10.85 24.88 -16.51
CA GLN A 246 9.77 25.73 -16.96
C GLN A 246 8.73 26.04 -15.87
N GLY A 247 8.36 25.05 -15.04
CA GLY A 247 7.36 25.22 -13.99
C GLY A 247 7.96 25.45 -12.60
N ARG A 248 9.14 24.92 -12.34
CA ARG A 248 9.83 25.03 -11.03
C ARG A 248 8.93 24.67 -9.86
N ARG A 249 8.29 23.49 -9.93
CA ARG A 249 7.37 22.99 -8.92
C ARG A 249 8.11 22.64 -7.63
N THR A 250 7.64 23.12 -6.49
CA THR A 250 8.15 22.77 -5.14
C THR A 250 7.04 22.18 -4.27
N GLY A 251 7.41 21.59 -3.15
CA GLY A 251 6.49 20.99 -2.19
C GLY A 251 6.95 21.27 -0.76
N VAL A 252 6.81 22.50 -0.30
CA VAL A 252 6.97 22.85 1.11
C VAL A 252 5.76 22.36 1.88
N GLY A 253 5.98 21.60 2.93
CA GLY A 253 4.95 21.05 3.81
C GLY A 253 5.40 21.01 5.25
N ILE A 254 4.73 20.20 6.04
CA ILE A 254 4.94 20.14 7.49
C ILE A 254 5.08 18.70 7.98
N THR A 255 5.59 18.57 9.19
CA THR A 255 5.50 17.38 10.06
C THR A 255 5.18 17.84 11.49
N ALA A 256 4.79 16.92 12.35
CA ALA A 256 4.53 17.18 13.78
C ALA A 256 3.26 17.99 14.09
N GLU A 257 2.24 17.95 13.24
CA GLU A 257 0.97 18.66 13.52
C GLU A 257 0.34 18.19 14.85
N GLY A 258 0.23 16.89 15.05
CA GLY A 258 -0.35 16.33 16.27
C GLY A 258 0.39 16.74 17.54
N ASP A 259 1.74 16.74 17.49
CA ASP A 259 2.57 17.15 18.62
C ASP A 259 2.57 18.66 18.87
N MET A 260 2.51 19.45 17.81
CA MET A 260 2.34 20.91 17.93
C MET A 260 1.05 21.24 18.65
N LEU A 261 -0.08 20.66 18.23
CA LEU A 261 -1.37 20.87 18.87
C LEU A 261 -1.34 20.42 20.35
N ALA A 262 -0.80 19.24 20.64
CA ALA A 262 -0.67 18.74 22.01
C ALA A 262 0.20 19.69 22.86
N ALA A 263 1.31 20.17 22.32
CA ALA A 263 2.21 21.10 23.02
C ALA A 263 1.57 22.47 23.32
N MET A 264 0.62 22.90 22.48
CA MET A 264 -0.20 24.09 22.66
C MET A 264 -1.38 23.89 23.63
N GLY A 265 -1.58 22.65 24.12
CA GLY A 265 -2.75 22.29 24.93
C GLY A 265 -4.04 22.14 24.11
N LEU A 266 -3.93 22.07 22.79
CA LEU A 266 -5.06 21.88 21.88
C LEU A 266 -5.25 20.39 21.58
N ARG A 267 -6.45 19.89 21.82
CA ARG A 267 -6.75 18.47 21.56
C ARG A 267 -7.05 18.26 20.07
N TYR A 268 -6.25 17.41 19.42
CA TYR A 268 -6.49 17.01 18.04
C TYR A 268 -7.92 16.45 17.84
N GLY A 269 -8.59 16.85 16.76
CA GLY A 269 -9.97 16.43 16.48
C GLY A 269 -11.03 17.31 17.16
N THR A 270 -10.69 18.53 17.60
CA THR A 270 -11.62 19.55 18.06
C THR A 270 -11.70 20.72 17.07
N GLU A 271 -12.77 21.51 17.16
CA GLU A 271 -12.94 22.70 16.31
C GLU A 271 -11.84 23.74 16.59
N GLU A 272 -11.45 23.93 17.85
CA GLU A 272 -10.40 24.84 18.26
C GLU A 272 -9.04 24.46 17.65
N ALA A 273 -8.66 23.19 17.76
CA ALA A 273 -7.45 22.66 17.14
C ALA A 273 -7.49 22.80 15.60
N THR A 274 -8.66 22.55 15.00
CA THR A 274 -8.87 22.70 13.57
C THR A 274 -8.70 24.14 13.08
N ALA A 275 -9.24 25.11 13.83
CA ALA A 275 -9.10 26.52 13.52
C ALA A 275 -7.64 26.99 13.63
N PHE A 276 -6.92 26.54 14.66
CA PHE A 276 -5.51 26.85 14.83
C PHE A 276 -4.65 26.23 13.72
N SER A 277 -4.90 24.98 13.34
CA SER A 277 -4.23 24.33 12.20
C SER A 277 -4.47 25.09 10.89
N GLU A 278 -5.70 25.54 10.63
CA GLU A 278 -6.00 26.37 9.45
C GLU A 278 -5.17 27.66 9.43
N GLU A 279 -5.01 28.35 10.58
CA GLU A 279 -4.20 29.55 10.70
C GLU A 279 -2.72 29.29 10.40
N VAL A 280 -2.16 28.19 10.94
CA VAL A 280 -0.78 27.77 10.67
C VAL A 280 -0.59 27.52 9.16
N HIS A 281 -1.49 26.76 8.53
CA HIS A 281 -1.39 26.45 7.10
C HIS A 281 -1.66 27.66 6.20
N LYS A 282 -2.54 28.55 6.58
CA LYS A 282 -2.71 29.87 5.93
C LYS A 282 -1.40 30.66 5.96
N THR A 283 -0.73 30.69 7.11
CA THR A 283 0.57 31.36 7.26
C THR A 283 1.63 30.75 6.35
N ILE A 284 1.73 29.41 6.26
CA ILE A 284 2.65 28.75 5.32
C ILE A 284 2.34 29.16 3.88
N ALA A 285 1.07 29.14 3.47
CA ALA A 285 0.67 29.48 2.12
C ALA A 285 1.09 30.90 1.75
N LEU A 286 0.75 31.88 2.58
CA LEU A 286 1.07 33.28 2.33
C LEU A 286 2.58 33.53 2.29
N GLU A 287 3.35 32.96 3.23
CA GLU A 287 4.80 33.19 3.28
C GLU A 287 5.60 32.44 2.21
N ALA A 288 5.19 31.23 1.83
CA ALA A 288 5.80 30.52 0.71
C ALA A 288 5.57 31.26 -0.62
N TYR A 289 4.34 31.72 -0.86
CA TYR A 289 4.01 32.53 -2.05
C TYR A 289 4.74 33.89 -2.03
N ARG A 290 4.82 34.56 -0.89
CA ARG A 290 5.59 35.79 -0.73
C ARG A 290 7.09 35.57 -1.03
N SER A 291 7.67 34.48 -0.57
CA SER A 291 9.05 34.10 -0.89
C SER A 291 9.23 33.80 -2.37
N SER A 292 8.27 33.12 -2.99
CA SER A 292 8.28 32.83 -4.44
C SER A 292 8.20 34.10 -5.28
N VAL A 293 7.41 35.12 -4.85
CA VAL A 293 7.35 36.46 -5.48
C VAL A 293 8.68 37.19 -5.30
N ARG A 294 9.29 37.19 -4.11
CA ARG A 294 10.62 37.76 -3.89
C ARG A 294 11.67 37.17 -4.81
N MET A 295 11.68 35.82 -4.95
CA MET A 295 12.59 35.15 -5.86
C MET A 295 12.30 35.51 -7.33
N ALA A 296 11.05 35.71 -7.71
CA ALA A 296 10.72 36.21 -9.05
C ALA A 296 11.30 37.56 -9.33
N LYS A 297 11.29 38.48 -8.37
CA LYS A 297 11.96 39.82 -8.48
C LYS A 297 13.48 39.66 -8.64
N GLU A 298 14.10 38.69 -7.99
CA GLU A 298 15.55 38.47 -8.02
C GLU A 298 16.04 37.67 -9.23
N ARG A 299 15.29 36.65 -9.66
CA ARG A 299 15.72 35.60 -10.60
C ARG A 299 14.77 35.42 -11.80
N GLY A 300 13.69 36.18 -11.88
CA GLY A 300 12.61 36.04 -12.86
C GLY A 300 11.53 35.07 -12.41
N ALA A 301 10.32 35.27 -12.89
CA ALA A 301 9.19 34.36 -12.69
C ALA A 301 9.43 33.03 -13.41
N PHE A 302 8.64 31.98 -13.08
CA PHE A 302 8.65 30.75 -13.87
C PHE A 302 8.22 31.08 -15.32
N GLU A 303 8.80 30.37 -16.28
CA GLU A 303 8.83 30.74 -17.70
C GLU A 303 7.47 31.06 -18.33
N ILE A 304 6.44 30.30 -17.95
CA ILE A 304 5.09 30.40 -18.55
C ILE A 304 4.10 31.16 -17.66
N TYR A 305 4.57 31.93 -16.67
CA TYR A 305 3.69 32.68 -15.75
C TYR A 305 2.80 33.65 -16.51
N ASP A 306 1.50 33.58 -16.20
CA ASP A 306 0.49 34.50 -16.75
C ASP A 306 -0.63 34.72 -15.73
N THR A 307 -0.76 35.91 -15.22
CA THR A 307 -1.77 36.32 -14.23
C THR A 307 -3.21 36.12 -14.73
N GLU A 308 -3.46 36.33 -16.02
CA GLU A 308 -4.80 36.22 -16.60
C GLU A 308 -5.28 34.76 -16.61
N ARG A 309 -4.37 33.81 -16.77
CA ARG A 309 -4.69 32.38 -16.69
C ARG A 309 -5.16 31.96 -15.29
N GLU A 310 -4.62 32.56 -14.27
CA GLU A 310 -4.86 32.20 -12.87
C GLU A 310 -6.00 32.98 -12.21
N LYS A 311 -6.54 34.01 -12.82
CA LYS A 311 -7.53 34.92 -12.23
C LYS A 311 -8.79 34.25 -11.68
N ASN A 312 -9.18 33.10 -12.22
CA ASN A 312 -10.36 32.37 -11.81
C ASN A 312 -10.01 31.14 -10.93
N ASN A 313 -8.72 30.93 -10.60
CA ASN A 313 -8.33 29.79 -9.77
C ASN A 313 -8.73 30.05 -8.31
N PRO A 314 -9.47 29.14 -7.65
CA PRO A 314 -9.96 29.34 -6.30
C PRO A 314 -8.86 29.51 -5.26
N PHE A 315 -7.73 28.78 -5.42
CA PHE A 315 -6.60 28.91 -4.50
C PHE A 315 -5.95 30.30 -4.59
N ILE A 316 -5.70 30.81 -5.80
CA ILE A 316 -5.16 32.16 -6.02
C ILE A 316 -6.12 33.24 -5.51
N ASN A 317 -7.43 33.04 -5.68
CA ASN A 317 -8.43 33.96 -5.15
C ASN A 317 -8.42 34.02 -3.62
N ARG A 318 -8.21 32.86 -2.94
CA ARG A 318 -8.03 32.87 -1.47
C ARG A 318 -6.77 33.61 -1.04
N ILE A 319 -5.65 33.49 -1.77
CA ILE A 319 -4.45 34.31 -1.52
C ILE A 319 -4.79 35.81 -1.65
N LYS A 320 -5.51 36.20 -2.73
CA LYS A 320 -5.95 37.57 -2.97
C LYS A 320 -6.84 38.13 -1.85
N GLU A 321 -7.78 37.31 -1.37
CA GLU A 321 -8.68 37.71 -0.27
C GLU A 321 -7.94 37.84 1.06
N ALA A 322 -6.98 36.94 1.33
CA ALA A 322 -6.23 36.91 2.58
C ALA A 322 -5.11 37.98 2.64
N ASP A 323 -4.49 38.31 1.51
CA ASP A 323 -3.40 39.26 1.39
C ASP A 323 -3.43 39.93 0.00
N PRO A 324 -4.24 41.01 -0.16
CA PRO A 324 -4.35 41.72 -1.43
C PRO A 324 -3.01 42.28 -1.91
N ALA A 325 -2.15 42.74 -1.00
CA ALA A 325 -0.85 43.31 -1.35
C ALA A 325 0.09 42.25 -1.95
N LEU A 326 0.09 41.04 -1.40
CA LEU A 326 0.84 39.93 -1.96
C LEU A 326 0.33 39.58 -3.37
N TYR A 327 -1.00 39.57 -3.58
CA TYR A 327 -1.57 39.31 -4.90
C TYR A 327 -1.18 40.40 -5.94
N GLU A 328 -1.20 41.68 -5.57
CA GLU A 328 -0.77 42.75 -6.44
C GLU A 328 0.71 42.63 -6.83
N GLU A 329 1.58 42.35 -5.86
CA GLU A 329 3.00 42.07 -6.15
C GLU A 329 3.18 40.84 -7.07
N MET A 330 2.42 39.79 -6.82
CA MET A 330 2.43 38.56 -7.66
C MET A 330 1.95 38.87 -9.09
N ALA A 331 0.92 39.69 -9.24
CA ALA A 331 0.42 40.10 -10.55
C ALA A 331 1.43 40.94 -11.32
N GLN A 332 2.19 41.79 -10.62
CA GLN A 332 3.18 42.69 -11.22
C GLN A 332 4.50 41.99 -11.58
N TYR A 333 5.02 41.14 -10.70
CA TYR A 333 6.36 40.55 -10.81
C TYR A 333 6.36 39.05 -11.12
N GLY A 334 5.20 38.42 -11.06
CA GLY A 334 5.09 36.98 -11.11
C GLY A 334 5.54 36.29 -9.82
N ARG A 335 5.63 34.98 -9.87
CA ARG A 335 6.29 34.16 -8.86
C ARG A 335 7.23 33.14 -9.48
N ARG A 336 8.20 32.70 -8.71
CA ARG A 336 9.28 31.76 -9.17
C ARG A 336 8.81 30.37 -9.44
N ASN A 337 7.75 29.89 -8.77
CA ASN A 337 7.32 28.50 -8.72
C ASN A 337 5.84 28.38 -9.14
N ILE A 338 5.50 27.43 -10.01
CA ILE A 338 4.13 27.20 -10.50
C ILE A 338 3.20 26.71 -9.38
N ALA A 339 3.74 25.95 -8.43
CA ALA A 339 3.08 25.52 -7.20
C ALA A 339 4.13 25.33 -6.10
N CYS A 340 3.74 25.53 -4.84
CA CYS A 340 4.67 25.68 -3.72
C CYS A 340 4.47 24.65 -2.60
N LEU A 341 3.25 24.16 -2.37
CA LEU A 341 2.84 23.57 -1.10
C LEU A 341 2.30 22.16 -1.27
N THR A 342 2.73 21.25 -0.38
CA THR A 342 2.17 19.89 -0.30
C THR A 342 2.35 19.32 1.10
N ILE A 343 1.50 18.40 1.52
CA ILE A 343 1.69 17.69 2.78
C ILE A 343 1.94 16.21 2.49
N ALA A 344 3.21 15.83 2.62
CA ALA A 344 3.68 14.47 2.47
C ALA A 344 3.46 13.64 3.75
N PRO A 345 3.52 12.30 3.67
CA PRO A 345 3.37 11.43 4.85
C PRO A 345 4.43 11.66 5.92
N THR A 346 5.64 12.03 5.55
CA THR A 346 6.82 12.28 6.44
C THR A 346 7.16 11.14 7.42
N GLY A 347 6.80 9.89 7.11
CA GLY A 347 6.95 8.76 8.04
C GLY A 347 8.38 8.57 8.55
N THR A 348 9.38 8.55 7.67
CA THR A 348 10.80 8.42 8.05
C THR A 348 11.33 9.70 8.72
N THR A 349 10.95 10.87 8.20
CA THR A 349 11.38 12.17 8.74
C THR A 349 10.89 12.37 10.17
N SER A 350 9.63 11.99 10.46
CA SER A 350 9.06 12.08 11.80
C SER A 350 9.75 11.16 12.82
N LEU A 351 10.26 10.00 12.37
CA LEU A 351 11.10 9.15 13.23
C LEU A 351 12.41 9.85 13.61
N MET A 352 13.04 10.55 12.66
CA MET A 352 14.26 11.32 12.94
C MET A 352 14.01 12.49 13.90
N THR A 353 12.90 13.19 13.74
CA THR A 353 12.50 14.32 14.61
C THR A 353 11.82 13.89 15.90
N GLN A 354 11.50 12.59 16.03
CA GLN A 354 10.80 12.02 17.19
C GLN A 354 9.45 12.69 17.44
N THR A 355 8.68 12.87 16.36
CA THR A 355 7.38 13.57 16.36
C THR A 355 6.32 12.77 15.62
N THR A 356 5.09 13.27 15.63
CA THR A 356 4.01 12.80 14.77
C THR A 356 4.29 13.12 13.29
N SER A 357 3.68 12.36 12.37
CA SER A 357 3.93 12.44 10.91
C SER A 357 2.91 13.35 10.24
N GLY A 358 3.35 14.24 9.33
CA GLY A 358 2.46 15.10 8.56
C GLY A 358 1.40 15.78 9.42
N ILE A 359 0.14 15.74 8.97
CA ILE A 359 -1.02 16.22 9.74
C ILE A 359 -1.65 15.14 10.64
N GLU A 360 -1.00 13.98 10.78
CA GLU A 360 -1.56 12.86 11.54
C GLU A 360 -1.53 13.13 13.06
N PRO A 361 -2.53 12.65 13.80
CA PRO A 361 -2.44 12.60 15.25
C PRO A 361 -1.37 11.58 15.69
N VAL A 362 -1.02 11.58 16.96
CA VAL A 362 -0.17 10.52 17.50
C VAL A 362 -0.83 9.16 17.29
N PHE A 363 -0.04 8.15 16.90
CA PHE A 363 -0.58 6.80 16.76
C PHE A 363 -1.02 6.24 18.11
N MET A 364 -0.11 6.17 19.08
CA MET A 364 -0.36 5.89 20.50
C MET A 364 0.69 6.62 21.35
N PRO A 365 0.30 7.28 22.45
CA PRO A 365 1.25 7.94 23.35
C PRO A 365 2.17 6.95 24.06
N VAL A 366 1.65 5.76 24.35
CA VAL A 366 2.37 4.66 25.00
C VAL A 366 1.95 3.35 24.36
N TYR A 367 2.92 2.51 24.01
CA TYR A 367 2.66 1.18 23.44
C TYR A 367 3.70 0.17 23.94
N LYS A 368 3.34 -1.11 23.90
CA LYS A 368 4.26 -2.20 24.20
C LYS A 368 4.95 -2.66 22.91
N ARG A 369 6.22 -2.93 23.01
CA ARG A 369 7.01 -3.56 21.96
C ARG A 369 7.57 -4.88 22.46
N ARG A 370 7.57 -5.88 21.60
CA ARG A 370 8.18 -7.17 21.86
C ARG A 370 9.52 -7.24 21.13
N ARG A 371 10.58 -7.68 21.82
CA ARG A 371 11.80 -8.12 21.17
C ARG A 371 12.06 -9.58 21.52
N LYS A 372 12.49 -10.34 20.53
CA LYS A 372 12.91 -11.71 20.74
C LYS A 372 14.19 -11.72 21.56
N VAL A 373 14.24 -12.52 22.60
CA VAL A 373 15.41 -12.69 23.47
C VAL A 373 15.90 -14.13 23.41
N ASN A 374 17.20 -14.32 23.66
CA ASN A 374 17.74 -15.66 23.78
C ASN A 374 17.34 -16.23 25.16
N PRO A 375 16.55 -17.31 25.24
CA PRO A 375 16.13 -17.88 26.54
C PRO A 375 17.28 -18.41 27.38
N ASN A 376 18.49 -18.58 26.82
CA ASN A 376 19.70 -19.02 27.51
C ASN A 376 20.56 -17.84 27.99
N ASP A 377 20.15 -16.58 27.74
CA ASP A 377 20.83 -15.41 28.27
C ASP A 377 20.36 -15.18 29.72
N PRO A 378 21.25 -15.27 30.73
CA PRO A 378 20.86 -15.11 32.12
C PRO A 378 20.43 -13.69 32.49
N GLU A 379 20.70 -12.70 31.63
CA GLU A 379 20.28 -11.31 31.81
C GLU A 379 18.95 -11.00 31.06
N ALA A 380 18.44 -11.94 30.25
CA ALA A 380 17.22 -11.73 29.50
C ALA A 380 15.98 -11.87 30.39
N HIS A 381 15.17 -10.82 30.46
CA HIS A 381 13.83 -10.89 31.03
C HIS A 381 12.85 -11.50 30.02
N ILE A 382 12.17 -12.59 30.41
CA ILE A 382 11.22 -13.27 29.52
C ILE A 382 9.82 -12.98 30.03
N ASP A 383 9.07 -12.16 29.27
CA ASP A 383 7.69 -11.81 29.58
C ASP A 383 6.69 -12.70 28.86
N TYR A 384 7.07 -13.26 27.71
CA TYR A 384 6.18 -14.02 26.86
C TYR A 384 6.97 -15.08 26.09
N VAL A 385 6.39 -16.26 26.02
CA VAL A 385 6.88 -17.34 25.14
C VAL A 385 5.76 -17.68 24.17
N ASP A 386 6.06 -17.63 22.87
CA ASP A 386 5.06 -17.95 21.86
C ASP A 386 4.82 -19.47 21.72
N GLU A 387 3.86 -19.85 20.89
CA GLU A 387 3.51 -21.24 20.63
C GLU A 387 4.65 -22.06 19.97
N THR A 388 5.65 -21.37 19.43
CA THR A 388 6.84 -21.98 18.82
C THR A 388 7.99 -22.15 19.80
N GLY A 389 7.85 -21.65 21.03
CA GLY A 389 8.85 -21.71 22.09
C GLY A 389 9.85 -20.55 22.05
N ASP A 390 9.61 -19.53 21.25
CA ASP A 390 10.43 -18.32 21.20
C ASP A 390 10.11 -17.42 22.38
N ALA A 391 11.18 -16.97 23.06
CA ALA A 391 11.07 -16.09 24.23
C ALA A 391 11.15 -14.62 23.79
N PHE A 392 10.28 -13.80 24.39
CA PHE A 392 10.20 -12.37 24.12
C PHE A 392 10.21 -11.58 25.43
N GLU A 393 10.91 -10.47 25.40
CA GLU A 393 10.81 -9.42 26.40
C GLU A 393 9.81 -8.35 25.90
N GLU A 394 8.88 -7.94 26.74
CA GLU A 394 7.97 -6.84 26.49
C GLU A 394 8.46 -5.57 27.20
N TYR A 395 8.63 -4.51 26.44
CA TYR A 395 8.98 -3.22 27.02
C TYR A 395 8.03 -2.13 26.55
N ILE A 396 7.82 -1.18 27.42
CA ILE A 396 6.94 -0.04 27.16
C ILE A 396 7.75 0.99 26.38
N VAL A 397 7.18 1.48 25.29
CA VAL A 397 7.71 2.57 24.48
C VAL A 397 6.78 3.76 24.63
N TYR A 398 7.34 4.88 25.04
CA TYR A 398 6.64 6.14 25.13
C TYR A 398 6.90 6.97 23.89
N HIS A 399 5.89 7.65 23.38
CA HIS A 399 6.07 8.68 22.38
C HIS A 399 6.93 9.81 22.96
N HIS A 400 7.95 10.27 22.24
CA HIS A 400 8.94 11.19 22.78
C HIS A 400 8.35 12.50 23.30
N LYS A 401 7.32 13.05 22.65
CA LYS A 401 6.67 14.28 23.11
C LYS A 401 5.74 14.04 24.28
N PHE A 402 5.22 12.83 24.44
CA PHE A 402 4.52 12.44 25.66
C PHE A 402 5.47 12.36 26.87
N LEU A 403 6.68 11.83 26.69
CA LEU A 403 7.72 11.90 27.75
C LEU A 403 8.03 13.36 28.09
N LYS A 404 8.14 14.24 27.09
CA LYS A 404 8.37 15.66 27.35
C LYS A 404 7.23 16.30 28.12
N TRP A 405 5.98 15.93 27.83
CA TRP A 405 4.83 16.35 28.61
C TRP A 405 4.91 15.85 30.06
N MET A 406 5.31 14.61 30.28
CA MET A 406 5.53 14.05 31.63
C MET A 406 6.57 14.86 32.41
N GLU A 407 7.74 15.12 31.81
CA GLU A 407 8.81 15.91 32.42
C GLU A 407 8.35 17.30 32.84
N VAL A 408 7.66 18.03 31.95
CA VAL A 408 7.16 19.39 32.21
C VAL A 408 6.15 19.41 33.34
N ASN A 409 5.36 18.32 33.51
CA ASN A 409 4.38 18.20 34.57
C ASN A 409 4.93 17.51 35.86
N GLY A 410 6.26 17.37 35.95
CA GLY A 410 6.92 16.83 37.16
C GLY A 410 6.69 15.35 37.40
N LEU A 411 6.36 14.58 36.38
CA LEU A 411 6.18 13.15 36.45
C LEU A 411 7.50 12.42 36.25
N ASP A 412 7.72 11.33 36.99
CA ASP A 412 8.95 10.55 36.90
C ASP A 412 8.96 9.67 35.64
N THR A 413 9.75 10.01 34.63
CA THR A 413 9.88 9.28 33.39
C THR A 413 10.72 7.99 33.50
N SER A 414 11.42 7.79 34.61
CA SER A 414 12.22 6.58 34.89
C SER A 414 11.42 5.48 35.59
N LYS A 415 10.26 5.82 36.14
CA LYS A 415 9.39 4.88 36.85
C LYS A 415 8.76 3.88 35.90
N HIS A 416 8.73 2.60 36.28
CA HIS A 416 7.91 1.59 35.63
C HIS A 416 6.45 1.76 36.06
N TYR A 417 5.62 2.25 35.13
CA TYR A 417 4.19 2.43 35.35
C TYR A 417 3.42 1.17 34.98
N THR A 418 2.42 0.81 35.79
CA THR A 418 1.45 -0.21 35.41
C THR A 418 0.53 0.27 34.30
N GLN A 419 -0.18 -0.64 33.61
CA GLN A 419 -1.10 -0.25 32.55
C GLN A 419 -2.19 0.70 33.05
N GLU A 420 -2.72 0.48 34.29
CA GLU A 420 -3.72 1.36 34.85
C GLU A 420 -3.17 2.77 35.14
N GLU A 421 -1.94 2.88 35.61
CA GLU A 421 -1.27 4.17 35.82
C GLU A 421 -1.04 4.87 34.47
N ILE A 422 -0.61 4.13 33.42
CA ILE A 422 -0.44 4.66 32.08
C ILE A 422 -1.76 5.20 31.52
N ASP A 423 -2.85 4.45 31.67
CA ASP A 423 -4.17 4.89 31.18
C ASP A 423 -4.62 6.17 31.89
N LYS A 424 -4.33 6.31 33.20
CA LYS A 424 -4.58 7.55 33.95
C LYS A 424 -3.70 8.71 33.46
N LEU A 425 -2.43 8.48 33.21
CA LEU A 425 -1.52 9.50 32.67
C LEU A 425 -1.97 9.97 31.29
N VAL A 426 -2.29 9.05 30.41
CA VAL A 426 -2.82 9.38 29.08
C VAL A 426 -4.11 10.18 29.19
N ALA A 427 -5.02 9.80 30.12
CA ALA A 427 -6.28 10.51 30.32
C ALA A 427 -6.10 11.96 30.80
N GLN A 428 -4.99 12.29 31.46
CA GLN A 428 -4.64 13.64 31.90
C GLN A 428 -3.85 14.44 30.87
N SER A 429 -3.36 13.79 29.82
CA SER A 429 -2.50 14.41 28.81
C SER A 429 -3.32 15.06 27.68
N PRO A 430 -2.72 15.97 26.90
CA PRO A 430 -3.35 16.53 25.71
C PRO A 430 -3.55 15.50 24.58
N TYR A 431 -3.00 14.29 24.73
CA TYR A 431 -3.18 13.18 23.78
C TYR A 431 -4.44 12.34 24.06
N TYR A 432 -5.18 12.64 25.13
CA TYR A 432 -6.41 11.91 25.46
C TYR A 432 -7.48 12.12 24.40
N LYS A 433 -8.01 11.01 23.84
CA LYS A 433 -8.95 11.03 22.70
C LYS A 433 -8.44 11.83 21.48
N ALA A 434 -7.14 11.85 21.30
CA ALA A 434 -6.42 12.53 20.21
C ALA A 434 -5.43 11.59 19.53
N THR A 435 -5.64 10.29 19.62
CA THR A 435 -4.82 9.28 18.97
C THR A 435 -5.46 8.83 17.65
N SER A 436 -4.70 8.15 16.80
CA SER A 436 -5.22 7.66 15.52
C SER A 436 -6.44 6.75 15.66
N ASN A 437 -6.56 6.03 16.79
CA ASN A 437 -7.61 5.03 17.02
C ASN A 437 -8.80 5.54 17.80
N ASP A 438 -8.76 6.73 18.39
CA ASP A 438 -9.82 7.26 19.24
C ASP A 438 -10.20 8.72 18.98
N VAL A 439 -9.56 9.36 18.00
CA VAL A 439 -9.92 10.73 17.58
C VAL A 439 -11.32 10.76 16.95
N ASP A 440 -11.99 11.90 17.01
CA ASP A 440 -13.17 12.12 16.16
C ASP A 440 -12.76 12.14 14.69
N TRP A 441 -12.99 11.02 14.00
CA TRP A 441 -12.56 10.84 12.59
C TRP A 441 -13.28 11.80 11.63
N LEU A 442 -14.53 12.17 11.91
CA LEU A 442 -15.24 13.18 11.09
C LEU A 442 -14.59 14.56 11.24
N MET A 443 -14.23 14.92 12.47
CA MET A 443 -13.49 16.17 12.70
C MET A 443 -12.09 16.14 12.09
N LYS A 444 -11.39 14.99 12.09
CA LYS A 444 -10.13 14.81 11.38
C LYS A 444 -10.29 15.10 9.89
N VAL A 445 -11.35 14.59 9.26
CA VAL A 445 -11.64 14.85 7.84
C VAL A 445 -11.97 16.33 7.58
N LYS A 446 -12.75 16.97 8.44
CA LYS A 446 -13.05 18.40 8.35
C LYS A 446 -11.79 19.26 8.49
N MET A 447 -10.91 18.89 9.42
CA MET A 447 -9.61 19.53 9.59
C MET A 447 -8.77 19.40 8.31
N GLN A 448 -8.70 18.21 7.70
CA GLN A 448 -8.03 18.01 6.41
C GLN A 448 -8.62 18.95 5.34
N GLY A 449 -9.95 19.05 5.23
CA GLY A 449 -10.61 19.95 4.27
C GLY A 449 -10.29 21.41 4.49
N ARG A 450 -10.20 21.87 5.76
CA ARG A 450 -9.82 23.25 6.09
C ARG A 450 -8.36 23.53 5.75
N ILE A 451 -7.45 22.63 6.08
CA ILE A 451 -6.03 22.71 5.72
C ILE A 451 -5.86 22.67 4.19
N GLN A 452 -6.63 21.84 3.46
CA GLN A 452 -6.54 21.71 2.01
C GLN A 452 -6.78 23.02 1.28
N LYS A 453 -7.56 23.95 1.83
CA LYS A 453 -7.76 25.28 1.25
C LYS A 453 -6.46 26.07 1.10
N TRP A 454 -5.47 25.77 1.93
CA TRP A 454 -4.18 26.45 2.00
C TRP A 454 -3.02 25.62 1.45
N VAL A 455 -3.32 24.51 0.73
CA VAL A 455 -2.34 23.64 0.07
C VAL A 455 -2.69 23.56 -1.41
N ASP A 456 -1.85 24.13 -2.26
CA ASP A 456 -2.08 24.18 -3.71
C ASP A 456 -2.00 22.81 -4.39
N HIS A 457 -1.13 21.91 -3.92
CA HIS A 457 -1.17 20.50 -4.31
C HIS A 457 -2.23 19.73 -3.50
N SER A 458 -1.85 18.66 -2.84
CA SER A 458 -2.76 17.85 -2.06
C SER A 458 -2.14 17.46 -0.71
N ILE A 459 -2.85 16.62 0.03
CA ILE A 459 -2.47 16.16 1.35
C ILE A 459 -2.49 14.64 1.35
N SER A 460 -1.39 14.02 1.77
CA SER A 460 -1.37 12.60 2.10
C SER A 460 -1.86 12.42 3.53
N VAL A 461 -2.96 11.71 3.68
CA VAL A 461 -3.56 11.39 4.98
C VAL A 461 -4.15 10.00 4.97
N THR A 462 -4.01 9.30 6.08
CA THR A 462 -4.65 8.01 6.30
C THR A 462 -5.54 8.09 7.52
N ILE A 463 -6.79 7.73 7.37
CA ILE A 463 -7.71 7.58 8.49
C ILE A 463 -7.56 6.16 9.02
N ASN A 464 -6.87 6.02 10.16
CA ASN A 464 -6.72 4.74 10.82
C ASN A 464 -7.98 4.45 11.64
N LEU A 465 -8.53 3.27 11.46
CA LEU A 465 -9.78 2.83 12.09
C LEU A 465 -9.56 1.50 12.82
N PRO A 466 -10.12 1.32 14.02
CA PRO A 466 -10.09 0.03 14.69
C PRO A 466 -10.83 -1.05 13.89
N ASN A 467 -10.50 -2.31 14.13
CA ASN A 467 -11.11 -3.45 13.42
C ASN A 467 -12.64 -3.54 13.59
N SER A 468 -13.17 -3.01 14.67
CA SER A 468 -14.60 -3.08 15.03
C SER A 468 -15.52 -2.15 14.23
N VAL A 469 -14.97 -1.25 13.39
CA VAL A 469 -15.78 -0.30 12.62
C VAL A 469 -16.50 -0.96 11.45
N ASP A 470 -17.69 -0.49 11.15
CA ASP A 470 -18.52 -0.92 10.03
C ASP A 470 -18.21 -0.15 8.73
N GLU A 471 -18.78 -0.62 7.64
CA GLU A 471 -18.64 0.02 6.32
C GLU A 471 -19.35 1.38 6.25
N ASP A 472 -20.40 1.59 7.05
CA ASP A 472 -21.16 2.84 7.04
C ASP A 472 -20.31 4.00 7.55
N LEU A 473 -19.44 3.78 8.53
CA LEU A 473 -18.49 4.80 8.97
C LEU A 473 -17.54 5.19 7.83
N VAL A 474 -17.00 4.23 7.07
CA VAL A 474 -16.13 4.51 5.91
C VAL A 474 -16.87 5.31 4.85
N ASN A 475 -18.13 4.95 4.58
CA ASN A 475 -19.00 5.71 3.68
C ASN A 475 -19.17 7.17 4.14
N ARG A 476 -19.50 7.39 5.40
CA ARG A 476 -19.68 8.74 5.97
C ARG A 476 -18.39 9.56 5.91
N LEU A 477 -17.24 8.94 6.19
CA LEU A 477 -15.94 9.61 6.11
C LEU A 477 -15.59 10.06 4.69
N TYR A 478 -15.82 9.22 3.69
CA TYR A 478 -15.56 9.58 2.30
C TYR A 478 -16.52 10.67 1.78
N VAL A 479 -17.80 10.57 2.13
CA VAL A 479 -18.79 11.62 1.77
C VAL A 479 -18.45 12.95 2.44
N GLU A 480 -18.04 12.93 3.72
CA GLU A 480 -17.60 14.14 4.42
C GLU A 480 -16.31 14.72 3.80
N ALA A 481 -15.35 13.87 3.40
CA ALA A 481 -14.13 14.30 2.73
C ALA A 481 -14.45 15.06 1.41
N TRP A 482 -15.36 14.50 0.61
CA TRP A 482 -15.83 15.18 -0.59
C TRP A 482 -16.49 16.54 -0.30
N LYS A 483 -17.43 16.56 0.66
CA LYS A 483 -18.15 17.78 1.06
C LYS A 483 -17.24 18.85 1.66
N SER A 484 -16.21 18.44 2.38
CA SER A 484 -15.22 19.33 3.01
C SER A 484 -14.18 19.88 2.01
N GLY A 485 -14.20 19.43 0.74
CA GLY A 485 -13.27 19.89 -0.29
C GLY A 485 -11.89 19.25 -0.19
N CYS A 486 -11.76 18.08 0.41
CA CYS A 486 -10.53 17.27 0.33
C CYS A 486 -10.27 16.86 -1.12
N LYS A 487 -9.00 16.78 -1.51
CA LYS A 487 -8.58 16.29 -2.83
C LYS A 487 -8.43 14.77 -2.91
N GLY A 488 -8.27 14.11 -1.77
CA GLY A 488 -8.22 12.66 -1.66
C GLY A 488 -8.40 12.21 -0.21
N CYS A 489 -8.66 10.92 -0.03
CA CYS A 489 -8.81 10.32 1.28
C CYS A 489 -8.48 8.82 1.20
N THR A 490 -7.73 8.34 2.18
CA THR A 490 -7.42 6.92 2.34
C THR A 490 -7.84 6.46 3.72
N VAL A 491 -8.45 5.29 3.79
CA VAL A 491 -8.85 4.65 5.04
C VAL A 491 -8.02 3.39 5.24
N TYR A 492 -7.56 3.16 6.45
CA TYR A 492 -6.91 1.93 6.87
C TYR A 492 -7.63 1.39 8.10
N ARG A 493 -8.23 0.22 8.00
CA ARG A 493 -8.84 -0.49 9.13
C ARG A 493 -7.87 -1.55 9.65
N ASP A 494 -7.69 -1.62 10.95
CA ASP A 494 -6.83 -2.64 11.59
C ASP A 494 -7.23 -4.04 11.11
N GLY A 495 -6.25 -4.83 10.68
CA GLY A 495 -6.45 -6.17 10.14
C GLY A 495 -6.89 -6.23 8.68
N SER A 496 -7.06 -5.10 7.98
CA SER A 496 -7.37 -5.09 6.53
C SER A 496 -6.19 -5.46 5.64
N ARG A 497 -4.98 -5.40 6.17
CA ARG A 497 -3.74 -5.87 5.52
C ARG A 497 -2.89 -6.64 6.52
N ALA A 498 -2.11 -7.63 6.06
CA ALA A 498 -1.13 -8.34 6.90
C ALA A 498 -0.16 -7.34 7.55
N GLY A 499 -0.07 -7.41 8.86
CA GLY A 499 0.31 -6.40 9.80
C GLY A 499 1.66 -5.72 9.64
N VAL A 500 1.65 -4.44 10.06
CA VAL A 500 2.86 -3.68 10.38
C VAL A 500 2.84 -3.16 11.82
N LEU A 501 1.67 -2.97 12.42
CA LEU A 501 1.55 -2.52 13.82
C LEU A 501 0.41 -3.29 14.51
N ILE A 502 0.70 -3.87 15.66
CA ILE A 502 -0.29 -4.55 16.51
C ILE A 502 -0.63 -3.60 17.67
N SER A 503 -1.89 -3.18 17.77
CA SER A 503 -2.40 -2.47 18.93
C SER A 503 -2.33 -3.38 20.17
N THR A 504 -1.79 -2.88 21.27
CA THR A 504 -1.74 -3.61 22.55
C THR A 504 -3.08 -3.67 23.28
N LYS A 505 -4.06 -2.89 22.85
CA LYS A 505 -5.46 -3.14 23.16
C LYS A 505 -6.01 -4.16 22.15
N SER A 506 -5.45 -5.37 22.14
CA SER A 506 -6.27 -6.50 21.75
C SER A 506 -7.35 -6.58 22.84
N ASP A 507 -8.55 -6.11 22.54
CA ASP A 507 -9.70 -6.74 23.10
C ASP A 507 -9.46 -8.23 22.94
N LYS A 508 -9.20 -8.90 24.06
CA LYS A 508 -9.31 -10.33 24.20
C LYS A 508 -10.80 -10.71 24.16
N LYS A 509 -11.50 -10.37 23.12
CA LYS A 509 -12.19 -11.40 22.40
C LYS A 509 -11.08 -11.99 21.49
N LYS A 510 -10.41 -13.00 22.01
CA LYS A 510 -10.07 -14.12 21.17
C LYS A 510 -11.30 -14.27 20.26
N ASP A 511 -11.17 -13.96 18.95
CA ASP A 511 -11.72 -14.89 18.03
C ASP A 511 -11.03 -16.18 18.49
N GLU A 512 -11.70 -16.89 19.35
CA GLU A 512 -11.48 -18.30 19.50
C GLU A 512 -11.64 -18.78 18.08
N LEU A 513 -10.52 -18.98 17.39
CA LEU A 513 -10.42 -20.00 16.39
C LEU A 513 -11.24 -21.12 16.98
N PRO A 514 -12.33 -21.55 16.32
CA PRO A 514 -13.24 -22.53 16.91
C PRO A 514 -12.36 -23.59 17.55
N PRO A 515 -12.52 -23.91 18.82
CA PRO A 515 -11.53 -24.61 19.63
C PRO A 515 -11.04 -25.76 18.79
N CYS A 516 -9.72 -25.83 18.56
CA CYS A 516 -9.11 -26.87 17.73
C CYS A 516 -9.67 -28.14 18.31
N LYS A 517 -10.65 -28.73 17.61
CA LYS A 517 -11.29 -29.96 18.08
C LYS A 517 -10.12 -30.90 18.37
N PRO A 518 -10.09 -31.51 19.54
CA PRO A 518 -8.96 -32.41 19.86
C PRO A 518 -8.71 -33.33 18.67
N PRO A 519 -7.47 -33.67 18.32
CA PRO A 519 -7.07 -34.28 17.04
C PRO A 519 -7.60 -35.71 16.85
N THR A 520 -8.73 -36.06 17.43
CA THR A 520 -9.33 -37.40 17.47
C THR A 520 -10.48 -37.61 16.47
N VAL A 521 -10.94 -36.57 15.77
CA VAL A 521 -11.99 -36.75 14.75
C VAL A 521 -11.43 -36.46 13.37
N VAL A 522 -11.21 -37.50 12.59
CA VAL A 522 -10.87 -37.40 11.16
C VAL A 522 -12.05 -36.73 10.44
N GLU A 523 -11.83 -35.58 9.81
CA GLU A 523 -12.85 -34.98 8.96
C GLU A 523 -13.27 -35.95 7.84
N VAL A 524 -14.57 -36.05 7.61
CA VAL A 524 -15.07 -36.96 6.57
C VAL A 524 -14.65 -36.39 5.21
N ARG A 525 -13.89 -37.17 4.43
CA ARG A 525 -13.46 -36.78 3.09
C ARG A 525 -14.66 -36.51 2.18
N PRO A 526 -14.82 -35.33 1.60
CA PRO A 526 -15.79 -35.07 0.54
C PRO A 526 -15.56 -35.97 -0.68
N THR A 527 -16.60 -36.24 -1.46
CA THR A 527 -16.49 -37.00 -2.70
C THR A 527 -15.50 -36.34 -3.67
N THR A 528 -15.46 -35.03 -3.73
CA THR A 528 -14.58 -34.24 -4.60
C THR A 528 -13.72 -33.31 -3.77
N LEU A 529 -12.42 -33.28 -4.06
CA LEU A 529 -11.46 -32.32 -3.49
C LEU A 529 -10.81 -31.50 -4.60
N GLU A 530 -10.63 -30.20 -4.37
CA GLU A 530 -9.75 -29.40 -5.21
C GLU A 530 -8.33 -29.98 -5.14
N CYS A 531 -7.58 -29.86 -6.23
CA CYS A 531 -6.29 -30.52 -6.35
C CYS A 531 -5.26 -29.64 -7.05
N ASP A 532 -4.10 -29.53 -6.47
CA ASP A 532 -2.91 -28.98 -7.11
C ASP A 532 -2.07 -30.08 -7.76
N VAL A 533 -1.46 -29.75 -8.90
CA VAL A 533 -0.63 -30.66 -9.69
C VAL A 533 0.82 -30.16 -9.67
N VAL A 534 1.72 -30.94 -9.06
CA VAL A 534 3.14 -30.62 -8.97
C VAL A 534 3.97 -31.66 -9.71
N ARG A 535 4.79 -31.22 -10.65
CA ARG A 535 5.69 -32.08 -11.42
C ARG A 535 7.08 -32.10 -10.83
N PHE A 536 7.69 -33.27 -10.82
CA PHE A 536 9.05 -33.45 -10.31
C PHE A 536 9.78 -34.56 -11.08
N GLN A 537 11.04 -34.77 -10.79
CA GLN A 537 11.82 -35.91 -11.29
C GLN A 537 12.11 -36.87 -10.15
N ASN A 538 11.97 -38.16 -10.43
CA ASN A 538 12.46 -39.22 -9.58
C ASN A 538 13.50 -40.00 -10.38
N ASN A 539 14.77 -39.89 -10.00
CA ASN A 539 15.91 -40.33 -10.81
C ASN A 539 15.90 -39.62 -12.19
N LYS A 540 15.70 -40.31 -13.27
CA LYS A 540 15.60 -39.73 -14.65
C LYS A 540 14.18 -39.71 -15.19
N GLU A 541 13.22 -40.22 -14.44
CA GLU A 541 11.82 -40.30 -14.83
C GLU A 541 11.04 -39.06 -14.46
N LYS A 542 10.02 -38.70 -15.26
CA LYS A 542 9.10 -37.62 -15.00
C LYS A 542 7.95 -38.12 -14.14
N TRP A 543 7.73 -37.45 -13.02
CA TRP A 543 6.69 -37.77 -12.05
C TRP A 543 5.74 -36.62 -11.81
N VAL A 544 4.57 -36.91 -11.31
CA VAL A 544 3.56 -35.95 -10.92
C VAL A 544 3.00 -36.26 -9.53
N ALA A 545 2.79 -35.25 -8.72
CA ALA A 545 2.07 -35.33 -7.46
C ALA A 545 0.74 -34.58 -7.61
N PHE A 546 -0.33 -35.18 -7.13
CA PHE A 546 -1.66 -34.59 -6.97
C PHE A 546 -1.88 -34.35 -5.49
N VAL A 547 -1.98 -33.10 -5.09
CA VAL A 547 -2.23 -32.71 -3.70
C VAL A 547 -3.68 -32.30 -3.58
N GLY A 548 -4.50 -33.13 -2.97
CA GLY A 548 -5.91 -32.85 -2.70
C GLY A 548 -6.05 -31.95 -1.49
N LEU A 549 -6.87 -30.89 -1.62
CA LEU A 549 -7.05 -29.84 -0.64
C LEU A 549 -8.45 -29.92 -0.02
N LEU A 550 -8.51 -29.77 1.30
CA LEU A 550 -9.74 -29.55 2.04
C LEU A 550 -9.63 -28.21 2.75
N ASP A 551 -10.52 -27.27 2.42
CA ASP A 551 -10.51 -25.89 2.94
C ASP A 551 -9.14 -25.19 2.75
N GLY A 552 -8.51 -25.43 1.59
CA GLY A 552 -7.20 -24.85 1.26
C GLY A 552 -5.99 -25.56 1.89
N HIS A 553 -6.20 -26.55 2.76
CA HIS A 553 -5.12 -27.31 3.40
C HIS A 553 -4.88 -28.67 2.72
N PRO A 554 -3.62 -29.15 2.60
CA PRO A 554 -3.32 -30.47 2.11
C PRO A 554 -4.02 -31.56 2.95
N TYR A 555 -4.82 -32.35 2.30
CA TYR A 555 -5.60 -33.42 2.92
C TYR A 555 -5.15 -34.81 2.45
N GLU A 556 -4.75 -34.92 1.20
CA GLU A 556 -4.23 -36.16 0.62
C GLU A 556 -3.23 -35.88 -0.50
N ILE A 557 -2.35 -36.83 -0.77
CA ILE A 557 -1.40 -36.77 -1.87
C ILE A 557 -1.40 -38.08 -2.62
N PHE A 558 -1.30 -38.01 -3.96
CA PHE A 558 -1.09 -39.14 -4.85
C PHE A 558 0.07 -38.86 -5.77
N THR A 559 0.91 -39.85 -6.04
CA THR A 559 2.09 -39.66 -6.91
C THR A 559 2.20 -40.80 -7.93
N GLY A 560 2.56 -40.44 -9.14
CA GLY A 560 2.72 -41.40 -10.21
C GLY A 560 3.64 -40.95 -11.31
N LEU A 561 4.03 -41.91 -12.17
CA LEU A 561 4.84 -41.69 -13.35
C LEU A 561 4.06 -40.90 -14.41
N GLN A 562 4.72 -39.92 -15.04
CA GLN A 562 4.16 -39.17 -16.16
C GLN A 562 4.67 -39.81 -17.47
N ASP A 563 4.02 -40.87 -17.90
CA ASP A 563 4.36 -41.67 -19.06
C ASP A 563 3.10 -42.22 -19.75
N ASP A 564 3.17 -42.48 -21.05
CA ASP A 564 2.04 -42.97 -21.85
C ASP A 564 1.74 -44.46 -21.62
N ASP A 565 2.75 -45.26 -21.33
CA ASP A 565 2.62 -46.73 -21.25
C ASP A 565 2.46 -47.21 -19.79
N GLU A 566 3.23 -46.64 -18.84
CA GLU A 566 3.28 -47.10 -17.46
C GLU A 566 2.73 -46.08 -16.42
N GLY A 567 2.11 -44.98 -16.87
CA GLY A 567 1.68 -43.91 -16.00
C GLY A 567 0.44 -43.17 -16.48
N ILE A 568 0.52 -41.83 -16.43
CA ILE A 568 -0.52 -40.94 -16.95
C ILE A 568 0.08 -39.83 -17.82
N LEU A 569 -0.56 -39.54 -18.95
CA LEU A 569 -0.22 -38.38 -19.76
C LEU A 569 -1.03 -37.17 -19.29
N LEU A 570 -0.33 -36.15 -18.85
CA LEU A 570 -0.95 -34.88 -18.42
C LEU A 570 -0.32 -33.68 -19.13
N PRO A 571 -1.11 -32.86 -19.83
CA PRO A 571 -0.59 -31.66 -20.50
C PRO A 571 0.15 -30.74 -19.52
N LYS A 572 1.28 -30.16 -19.96
CA LYS A 572 2.10 -29.25 -19.12
C LYS A 572 1.34 -28.04 -18.57
N SER A 573 0.29 -27.63 -19.25
CA SER A 573 -0.56 -26.50 -18.85
C SER A 573 -1.51 -26.78 -17.69
N VAL A 574 -1.67 -28.05 -17.28
CA VAL A 574 -2.57 -28.44 -16.18
C VAL A 574 -1.79 -28.36 -14.88
N THR A 575 -2.09 -27.35 -14.05
CA THR A 575 -1.47 -27.14 -12.74
C THR A 575 -2.42 -27.36 -11.57
N SER A 576 -3.73 -27.49 -11.86
CA SER A 576 -4.77 -27.74 -10.86
C SER A 576 -5.92 -28.55 -11.48
N GLY A 577 -6.80 -29.05 -10.64
CA GLY A 577 -7.98 -29.82 -11.02
C GLY A 577 -8.75 -30.30 -9.80
N ARG A 578 -9.42 -31.45 -9.93
CA ARG A 578 -10.21 -32.07 -8.85
C ARG A 578 -9.93 -33.56 -8.74
N ILE A 579 -9.83 -34.08 -7.51
CA ILE A 579 -9.77 -35.51 -7.24
C ILE A 579 -11.16 -35.95 -6.82
N ILE A 580 -11.74 -36.86 -7.61
CA ILE A 580 -13.06 -37.45 -7.39
C ILE A 580 -12.87 -38.86 -6.85
N LYS A 581 -13.48 -39.15 -5.69
CA LYS A 581 -13.51 -40.49 -5.10
C LYS A 581 -14.82 -41.15 -5.48
N ASN A 582 -14.73 -42.19 -6.25
CA ASN A 582 -15.84 -43.08 -6.60
C ASN A 582 -15.79 -44.36 -5.73
N VAL A 583 -16.94 -44.83 -5.33
CA VAL A 583 -17.11 -46.10 -4.58
C VAL A 583 -18.08 -46.97 -5.37
N ASP A 584 -17.66 -48.17 -5.75
CA ASP A 584 -18.51 -49.12 -6.45
C ASP A 584 -19.51 -49.82 -5.51
N GLU A 585 -20.41 -50.63 -6.06
CA GLU A 585 -21.41 -51.38 -5.31
C GLU A 585 -20.83 -52.41 -4.32
N ASN A 586 -19.57 -52.78 -4.51
CA ASN A 586 -18.80 -53.69 -3.66
C ASN A 586 -17.95 -52.98 -2.60
N GLY A 587 -18.03 -51.63 -2.54
CA GLY A 587 -17.27 -50.82 -1.60
C GLY A 587 -15.81 -50.54 -2.01
N ASN A 588 -15.38 -50.91 -3.23
CA ASN A 588 -14.06 -50.59 -3.74
C ASN A 588 -13.95 -49.12 -4.08
N LYS A 589 -12.83 -48.52 -3.73
CA LYS A 589 -12.58 -47.09 -3.87
C LYS A 589 -11.70 -46.83 -5.10
N ARG A 590 -12.19 -46.05 -6.06
CA ARG A 590 -11.46 -45.55 -7.22
C ARG A 590 -11.26 -44.05 -7.07
N TYR A 591 -10.11 -43.55 -7.47
CA TYR A 591 -9.78 -42.11 -7.47
C TYR A 591 -9.50 -41.66 -8.89
N ASP A 592 -10.23 -40.65 -9.34
CA ASP A 592 -10.14 -40.08 -10.66
C ASP A 592 -9.66 -38.61 -10.56
N PHE A 593 -8.87 -38.17 -11.53
CA PHE A 593 -8.46 -36.74 -11.62
C PHE A 593 -9.15 -36.05 -12.79
N GLN A 594 -9.87 -35.00 -12.51
CA GLN A 594 -10.57 -34.19 -13.50
C GLN A 594 -9.97 -32.79 -13.58
N PHE A 595 -9.73 -32.33 -14.80
CA PHE A 595 -9.26 -30.98 -15.07
C PHE A 595 -9.99 -30.34 -16.26
N GLU A 596 -9.94 -29.04 -16.35
CA GLU A 596 -10.49 -28.26 -17.47
C GLU A 596 -9.36 -27.88 -18.44
N ASN A 597 -9.54 -28.16 -19.72
CA ASN A 597 -8.58 -27.74 -20.73
C ASN A 597 -8.77 -26.26 -21.12
N LYS A 598 -7.82 -25.69 -21.90
CA LYS A 598 -7.87 -24.27 -22.32
C LYS A 598 -9.12 -23.86 -23.09
N ARG A 599 -9.96 -24.81 -23.53
CA ARG A 599 -11.23 -24.59 -24.25
C ARG A 599 -12.46 -24.80 -23.39
N GLY A 600 -12.29 -24.99 -22.06
CA GLY A 600 -13.40 -25.19 -21.12
C GLY A 600 -13.97 -26.62 -21.10
N TYR A 601 -13.35 -27.59 -21.80
CA TYR A 601 -13.81 -28.97 -21.76
C TYR A 601 -13.21 -29.71 -20.57
N LYS A 602 -14.05 -30.42 -19.80
CA LYS A 602 -13.63 -31.26 -18.69
C LYS A 602 -13.07 -32.61 -19.21
N THR A 603 -11.86 -32.91 -18.80
CA THR A 603 -11.18 -34.17 -19.11
C THR A 603 -10.96 -34.91 -17.80
N THR A 604 -11.29 -36.19 -17.75
CA THR A 604 -11.13 -37.05 -16.56
C THR A 604 -10.13 -38.14 -16.84
N ILE A 605 -9.13 -38.27 -15.98
CA ILE A 605 -8.21 -39.41 -15.93
C ILE A 605 -8.73 -40.35 -14.86
N GLU A 606 -9.22 -41.48 -15.29
CA GLU A 606 -9.82 -42.49 -14.40
C GLU A 606 -8.77 -43.44 -13.80
N GLY A 607 -9.02 -43.90 -12.57
CA GLY A 607 -8.28 -44.96 -11.95
C GLY A 607 -6.82 -44.65 -11.59
N LEU A 608 -6.56 -43.51 -10.90
CA LEU A 608 -5.21 -43.16 -10.45
C LEU A 608 -4.56 -44.29 -9.65
N SER A 609 -5.35 -45.02 -8.81
CA SER A 609 -4.87 -46.15 -7.99
C SER A 609 -4.44 -47.37 -8.81
N GLU A 610 -4.94 -47.51 -10.03
CA GLU A 610 -4.66 -48.61 -10.92
C GLU A 610 -3.44 -48.33 -11.79
N LYS A 611 -3.23 -47.06 -12.12
CA LYS A 611 -2.16 -46.59 -13.00
C LYS A 611 -0.84 -46.26 -12.29
N PHE A 612 -0.88 -46.12 -10.98
CA PHE A 612 0.31 -45.72 -10.22
C PHE A 612 0.99 -46.92 -9.58
N ASN A 613 2.32 -46.88 -9.50
CA ASN A 613 3.13 -47.89 -8.86
C ASN A 613 2.65 -48.12 -7.41
N LYS A 614 2.38 -49.39 -7.05
CA LYS A 614 1.75 -49.78 -5.78
C LYS A 614 2.58 -49.43 -4.56
N GLU A 615 3.90 -49.45 -4.64
CA GLU A 615 4.79 -49.12 -3.53
C GLU A 615 4.68 -47.61 -3.19
N TYR A 616 4.86 -46.74 -4.17
CA TYR A 616 4.76 -45.31 -3.99
C TYR A 616 3.32 -44.84 -3.68
N TRP A 617 2.33 -45.58 -4.19
CA TRP A 617 0.93 -45.39 -3.81
C TRP A 617 0.71 -45.65 -2.31
N ASN A 618 1.34 -46.70 -1.74
CA ASN A 618 1.24 -46.99 -0.33
C ASN A 618 1.93 -45.92 0.55
N TYR A 619 3.11 -45.45 0.14
CA TYR A 619 3.75 -44.30 0.82
C TYR A 619 2.87 -43.04 0.79
N ALA A 620 2.29 -42.76 -0.37
CA ALA A 620 1.38 -41.61 -0.51
C ALA A 620 0.12 -41.74 0.36
N LYS A 621 -0.41 -42.98 0.52
CA LYS A 621 -1.50 -43.26 1.47
C LYS A 621 -1.14 -43.00 2.92
N LEU A 622 0.07 -43.40 3.35
CA LEU A 622 0.53 -43.15 4.72
C LEU A 622 0.69 -41.65 4.97
N ILE A 623 1.28 -40.92 4.02
CA ILE A 623 1.41 -39.45 4.08
C ILE A 623 0.01 -38.79 4.10
N SER A 624 -0.92 -39.22 3.26
CA SER A 624 -2.31 -38.79 3.29
C SER A 624 -2.99 -39.05 4.64
N GLY A 625 -2.62 -40.17 5.30
CA GLY A 625 -3.08 -40.49 6.65
C GLY A 625 -2.71 -39.40 7.65
N VAL A 626 -1.44 -38.98 7.71
CA VAL A 626 -0.98 -37.95 8.65
C VAL A 626 -1.49 -36.54 8.27
N LEU A 627 -1.67 -36.26 6.97
CA LEU A 627 -2.28 -34.97 6.51
C LEU A 627 -3.73 -34.85 6.97
N ARG A 628 -4.52 -35.93 6.95
CA ARG A 628 -5.92 -35.97 7.41
C ARG A 628 -6.06 -35.66 8.91
N TYR A 629 -5.05 -35.96 9.70
CA TYR A 629 -4.98 -35.60 11.12
C TYR A 629 -4.40 -34.24 11.36
N ARG A 630 -4.24 -33.40 10.30
CA ARG A 630 -3.72 -32.04 10.34
C ARG A 630 -2.36 -31.93 11.06
N MET A 631 -1.49 -32.94 10.87
CA MET A 631 -0.11 -32.81 11.32
C MET A 631 0.50 -31.55 10.67
N PRO A 632 1.19 -30.66 11.43
CA PRO A 632 1.83 -29.47 10.87
C PRO A 632 2.69 -29.84 9.64
N ILE A 633 2.53 -29.07 8.56
CA ILE A 633 3.09 -29.42 7.25
C ILE A 633 4.62 -29.56 7.28
N GLU A 634 5.29 -28.76 8.12
CA GLU A 634 6.74 -28.84 8.33
C GLU A 634 7.16 -30.19 8.94
N GLN A 635 6.34 -30.73 9.84
CA GLN A 635 6.60 -32.04 10.44
C GLN A 635 6.33 -33.17 9.44
N VAL A 636 5.31 -33.03 8.59
CA VAL A 636 5.07 -33.98 7.49
C VAL A 636 6.25 -33.98 6.53
N ILE A 637 6.77 -32.83 6.16
CA ILE A 637 7.94 -32.67 5.29
C ILE A 637 9.18 -33.32 5.95
N LYS A 638 9.39 -33.09 7.24
CA LYS A 638 10.49 -33.69 7.99
C LYS A 638 10.37 -35.22 8.05
N LEU A 639 9.16 -35.69 8.24
CA LEU A 639 8.86 -37.16 8.20
C LEU A 639 9.19 -37.75 6.83
N VAL A 640 8.73 -37.12 5.74
CA VAL A 640 9.04 -37.55 4.36
C VAL A 640 10.53 -37.51 4.09
N GLY A 641 11.22 -36.46 4.52
CA GLY A 641 12.68 -36.34 4.38
C GLY A 641 13.47 -37.41 5.13
N SER A 642 12.92 -37.97 6.21
CA SER A 642 13.55 -39.01 7.01
C SER A 642 13.40 -40.42 6.42
N LEU A 643 12.54 -40.61 5.39
CA LEU A 643 12.35 -41.92 4.76
C LEU A 643 13.65 -42.39 4.10
N GLN A 644 14.02 -43.64 4.35
CA GLN A 644 15.15 -44.29 3.69
C GLN A 644 14.63 -45.07 2.49
N LEU A 645 14.87 -44.56 1.30
CA LEU A 645 14.52 -45.20 0.03
C LEU A 645 15.80 -45.60 -0.69
N ASN A 646 15.76 -46.70 -1.44
CA ASN A 646 16.91 -47.29 -2.15
C ASN A 646 17.38 -46.43 -3.35
N SER A 647 17.63 -45.16 -3.16
CA SER A 647 18.10 -44.23 -4.20
C SER A 647 19.08 -43.22 -3.64
N GLU A 648 20.27 -43.12 -4.24
CA GLU A 648 21.32 -42.17 -3.93
C GLU A 648 21.27 -40.90 -4.79
N SER A 649 20.28 -40.76 -5.66
CA SER A 649 20.15 -39.62 -6.57
C SER A 649 19.70 -38.31 -5.83
N ILE A 650 20.19 -37.17 -6.29
CA ILE A 650 19.73 -35.85 -5.80
C ILE A 650 18.23 -35.63 -6.09
N ASN A 651 17.73 -36.20 -7.20
CA ASN A 651 16.31 -36.17 -7.58
C ASN A 651 15.64 -37.47 -7.18
N THR A 652 15.08 -37.52 -5.98
CA THR A 652 14.36 -38.68 -5.46
C THR A 652 12.86 -38.40 -5.33
N TRP A 653 12.06 -39.45 -5.23
CA TRP A 653 10.63 -39.36 -4.96
C TRP A 653 10.33 -38.53 -3.70
N LYS A 654 11.08 -38.75 -2.61
CA LYS A 654 10.89 -37.98 -1.37
C LYS A 654 11.11 -36.46 -1.56
N ASN A 655 12.16 -36.08 -2.31
CA ASN A 655 12.42 -34.68 -2.62
C ASN A 655 11.29 -34.04 -3.47
N GLY A 656 10.68 -34.85 -4.36
CA GLY A 656 9.51 -34.47 -5.13
C GLY A 656 8.27 -34.25 -4.29
N VAL A 657 7.99 -35.14 -3.35
CA VAL A 657 6.88 -35.01 -2.39
C VAL A 657 7.11 -33.86 -1.43
N GLU A 658 8.33 -33.71 -0.88
CA GLU A 658 8.67 -32.52 -0.07
C GLU A 658 8.42 -31.24 -0.82
N ARG A 659 8.85 -31.15 -2.09
CA ARG A 659 8.63 -29.98 -2.92
C ARG A 659 7.14 -29.70 -3.13
N ALA A 660 6.33 -30.73 -3.33
CA ALA A 660 4.88 -30.58 -3.49
C ALA A 660 4.22 -30.06 -2.22
N LEU A 661 4.68 -30.48 -1.04
CA LEU A 661 4.14 -30.07 0.26
C LEU A 661 4.71 -28.74 0.76
N LYS A 662 5.95 -28.37 0.43
CA LYS A 662 6.57 -27.08 0.79
C LYS A 662 5.78 -25.87 0.29
N LYS A 663 5.01 -26.03 -0.76
CA LYS A 663 4.12 -24.98 -1.29
C LYS A 663 3.09 -24.49 -0.26
N TYR A 664 2.79 -25.28 0.75
CA TYR A 664 1.76 -25.00 1.76
C TYR A 664 2.35 -24.58 3.12
N ILE A 665 3.66 -24.36 3.20
CA ILE A 665 4.28 -23.72 4.36
C ILE A 665 4.00 -22.22 4.25
N THR A 666 3.60 -21.61 5.35
CA THR A 666 3.36 -20.17 5.40
C THR A 666 4.67 -19.41 5.13
N ASP A 667 4.61 -18.40 4.25
CA ASP A 667 5.77 -17.55 3.95
C ASP A 667 6.31 -16.88 5.21
N GLY A 668 7.64 -16.85 5.34
CA GLY A 668 8.32 -16.33 6.52
C GLY A 668 8.57 -17.38 7.61
N THR A 669 8.07 -18.62 7.46
CA THR A 669 8.38 -19.72 8.40
C THR A 669 9.87 -20.03 8.37
N GLU A 670 10.54 -20.05 9.51
CA GLU A 670 11.97 -20.39 9.60
C GLU A 670 12.27 -21.84 9.18
N ALA A 671 13.28 -22.02 8.37
CA ALA A 671 13.77 -23.32 7.96
C ALA A 671 14.73 -23.89 9.01
N LYS A 672 14.22 -24.28 10.19
CA LYS A 672 15.01 -24.77 11.32
C LYS A 672 15.99 -25.89 10.91
N GLY A 673 17.26 -25.74 11.32
CA GLY A 673 18.33 -26.69 11.05
C GLY A 673 18.92 -26.63 9.64
N LYS A 674 18.60 -25.60 8.85
CA LYS A 674 19.23 -25.31 7.57
C LYS A 674 20.11 -24.08 7.68
N LYS A 675 21.37 -24.20 7.29
CA LYS A 675 22.33 -23.10 7.27
C LYS A 675 22.35 -22.45 5.89
N CYS A 676 22.46 -21.14 5.88
CA CYS A 676 22.65 -20.38 4.64
C CYS A 676 23.97 -20.83 3.96
N PRO A 677 23.97 -21.23 2.69
CA PRO A 677 25.18 -21.68 2.01
C PRO A 677 26.24 -20.57 1.85
N ASN A 678 25.85 -19.30 1.93
CA ASN A 678 26.77 -18.19 1.75
C ASN A 678 27.36 -17.65 3.06
N CYS A 679 26.57 -17.57 4.14
CA CYS A 679 27.06 -16.98 5.42
C CYS A 679 27.11 -17.99 6.57
N GLY A 680 26.62 -19.22 6.40
CA GLY A 680 26.61 -20.27 7.42
C GLY A 680 25.60 -20.09 8.56
N ASN A 681 24.80 -19.02 8.57
CA ASN A 681 23.81 -18.72 9.59
C ASN A 681 22.50 -19.50 9.37
N GLU A 682 21.78 -19.83 10.44
CA GLU A 682 20.47 -20.48 10.40
C GLU A 682 19.33 -19.46 10.26
N THR A 683 19.44 -18.58 9.25
CA THR A 683 18.47 -17.46 8.99
C THR A 683 17.59 -17.70 7.78
N LEU A 684 17.54 -18.93 7.26
CA LEU A 684 16.73 -19.28 6.11
C LEU A 684 15.24 -19.34 6.48
N VAL A 685 14.40 -18.72 5.65
CA VAL A 685 12.94 -18.78 5.76
C VAL A 685 12.34 -19.43 4.52
N TYR A 686 11.18 -20.06 4.68
CA TYR A 686 10.41 -20.56 3.55
C TYR A 686 9.67 -19.39 2.87
N LEU A 687 9.76 -19.34 1.53
CA LEU A 687 9.01 -18.42 0.70
C LEU A 687 8.32 -19.22 -0.41
N SER A 688 7.05 -18.96 -0.65
CA SER A 688 6.21 -19.70 -1.61
C SER A 688 6.59 -19.47 -3.07
N LEU A 689 7.42 -18.47 -3.36
CA LEU A 689 7.88 -18.15 -4.72
C LEU A 689 9.38 -18.41 -4.86
N ILE A 690 9.67 -19.41 -5.70
CA ILE A 690 10.96 -19.65 -6.39
C ILE A 690 12.20 -19.33 -5.57
N HIS A 691 12.96 -20.37 -5.24
CA HIS A 691 14.35 -20.25 -4.80
C HIS A 691 15.15 -19.40 -5.81
N ILE A 692 15.34 -18.15 -5.51
CA ILE A 692 16.49 -17.40 -5.97
C ILE A 692 17.42 -17.36 -4.76
N SER A 693 18.45 -18.20 -4.81
CA SER A 693 19.60 -18.04 -3.94
C SER A 693 20.30 -16.74 -4.34
N GLU A 694 20.29 -15.74 -3.46
CA GLU A 694 21.39 -14.80 -3.42
C GLU A 694 22.53 -15.40 -2.60
#